data_87ac1d1e2b6bf54d0cf420ecee1e9b22
#
_entry.id   87ac1d1e2b6bf54d0cf420ecee1e9b22
#
_cell.length_a   1.000
_cell.length_b   1.000
_cell.length_c   1.000
_cell.angle_alpha   90.00
_cell.angle_beta   90.00
_cell.angle_gamma   90.00
#
_symmetry.space_group_name_H-M   'P 1'
#
loop_
_entity.id
_entity.type
_entity.pdbx_description
1 polymer ?
#
loop_
_entity_poly.entity_id
_entity_poly.type
_entity_poly.pdbx_seq_one_letter_code
_entity_poly.pdbx_strand_id
1 'polypeptide(L)'
;MAMDVTLDPGILFVVLNPDERGSERVFWKYMSVDYINSINFTQGSITVDFAPSEEIYNTDESIIDFCKKLDRIIEHHSFVNKLSSTQLNLDEIKRIVMACNRSIVRSIDTIESLGATRDEVSQDILPKLYDLCRAALLLNSYNLGCSKPNLQLAYEQAQLDLRTKYLANFLRGLKYIDCRIPEDGQSERLMLKYYNFMWQIREFFDNIYKILILQNLEKFPLNTDQLDNEYYNIVAKAIESTDLSPRSMESTRFYVQKKMPFYVGTKRYYEITLQLANKYATKFNRITVYSKQNISTGYSINIGYTDTTIDLWGIASNIKIITNWRVSIAPTCLNKLGRILNIPLSLNANYGEYAELMSFLTKTGMTLLDLIDLQEMDFHSITDQIYGNTNTKHFREVIEILRRDYSSDSVIFGKNVVRYLLINLREKSLIDVMPNRFTKMLAGSPLYLASGCRPFERNPLLANLPHSKTAEVSITKILSASGTEKINILLPYLRIRNAINKSGELYFKASEIASDKSINDYNEYLVEWEQDQGYSIVNDSGLVTISAYETITLKILQRLLDFTQAGIKGQKELNARFIKDHSALFDKVDVSKQKAIKYAFVNSRILLIYGAAGTGKTTLINYISSLMPKSKKLFLTKTHAAIQHLQRRIDNPGSDSDFICIDSFTRRVNLPDYDIIFVDECSTIDNRTMLNFISKISSDSLIVLAGDINQIESIDFGNWFYYAKDIITTHGANVELLDTWRTREENLLSLWEEVRNNDVRITEKLVIDGPFSKEIGSDIFTSDVKDEVVLCLNYDGKFGLNNINSYFQNANPNGEAIIWQSWRFKKGDKILFNDNSRFTYLYNNLKGIIVEIEKADDQIAFTIDVETIITEQQCKSDQIEYIDTIDEKTRIKLIVYAFDEDEVDDEENAKKTIIPFQLAYAVSIHKAQGLEYDSVKVVIPSVNTEKITKGVFYTAITRTKKKLTIYWSSETMEAIISGFSSEHNGFKSLEIIKNKLVQTTSSS
;
A
#
# COMPACT_ATOMS: atom_id res chain seq x y z
N MET A 1 12.98 -35.46 -30.22
CA MET A 1 11.57 -35.94 -30.30
C MET A 1 10.74 -34.71 -30.60
N ALA A 2 10.09 -34.65 -31.74
CA ALA A 2 9.08 -33.61 -31.98
C ALA A 2 7.83 -34.04 -31.20
N MET A 3 7.52 -33.44 -30.08
CA MET A 3 6.18 -33.50 -29.54
C MET A 3 5.30 -32.73 -30.51
N ASP A 4 4.30 -33.39 -31.02
CA ASP A 4 3.23 -32.78 -31.81
C ASP A 4 2.58 -31.75 -30.89
N VAL A 5 2.45 -30.50 -31.32
CA VAL A 5 1.98 -29.35 -30.51
C VAL A 5 0.46 -29.45 -30.35
N THR A 6 -0.03 -30.56 -29.87
CA THR A 6 -1.32 -30.65 -29.20
C THR A 6 -1.07 -30.25 -27.73
N LEU A 7 -1.79 -29.27 -27.22
CA LEU A 7 -1.68 -28.71 -25.86
C LEU A 7 -1.96 -29.74 -24.74
N ASP A 8 -1.70 -31.00 -24.94
CA ASP A 8 -1.89 -32.04 -23.94
C ASP A 8 -0.66 -32.16 -23.04
N PRO A 9 -0.83 -32.14 -21.72
CA PRO A 9 0.27 -32.35 -20.79
C PRO A 9 0.88 -33.74 -20.92
N GLY A 10 2.17 -33.84 -20.71
CA GLY A 10 2.90 -35.13 -20.84
C GLY A 10 4.07 -35.19 -19.85
N ILE A 11 4.70 -36.35 -19.79
CA ILE A 11 5.91 -36.55 -18.98
C ILE A 11 7.09 -36.68 -19.93
N LEU A 12 8.08 -35.83 -19.77
CA LEU A 12 9.33 -35.89 -20.52
C LEU A 12 10.37 -36.68 -19.72
N PHE A 13 10.93 -37.71 -20.33
CA PHE A 13 12.06 -38.45 -19.81
C PHE A 13 13.30 -38.15 -20.63
N VAL A 14 14.43 -37.90 -19.98
CA VAL A 14 15.73 -37.73 -20.61
C VAL A 14 16.71 -38.69 -19.98
N VAL A 15 17.34 -39.53 -20.80
CA VAL A 15 18.38 -40.46 -20.36
C VAL A 15 19.73 -39.96 -20.89
N LEU A 16 20.64 -39.69 -19.98
CA LEU A 16 22.03 -39.36 -20.30
C LEU A 16 22.90 -40.58 -20.20
N ASN A 17 23.89 -40.72 -21.10
CA ASN A 17 24.83 -41.87 -21.22
C ASN A 17 24.12 -43.22 -21.42
N PRO A 18 23.20 -43.35 -22.38
CA PRO A 18 22.42 -44.60 -22.54
C PRO A 18 23.24 -45.81 -22.94
N ASP A 19 24.47 -45.60 -23.42
CA ASP A 19 25.35 -46.68 -23.91
C ASP A 19 26.36 -47.21 -22.85
N GLU A 20 26.41 -46.55 -21.67
CA GLU A 20 27.31 -46.95 -20.57
C GLU A 20 26.52 -47.58 -19.41
N ARG A 21 26.40 -48.92 -19.39
CA ARG A 21 25.71 -49.62 -18.32
C ARG A 21 26.28 -49.30 -16.94
N GLY A 22 25.43 -48.72 -16.07
CA GLY A 22 25.77 -48.38 -14.70
C GLY A 22 26.12 -46.89 -14.50
N SER A 23 26.15 -46.08 -15.57
CA SER A 23 26.35 -44.61 -15.52
C SER A 23 25.19 -43.84 -16.14
N GLU A 24 24.09 -44.53 -16.46
CA GLU A 24 22.90 -43.89 -17.01
C GLU A 24 22.26 -42.99 -15.92
N ARG A 25 21.98 -41.72 -16.29
CA ARG A 25 21.21 -40.79 -15.49
C ARG A 25 19.86 -40.57 -16.13
N VAL A 26 18.77 -40.80 -15.43
CA VAL A 26 17.41 -40.66 -15.89
C VAL A 26 16.78 -39.45 -15.20
N PHE A 27 16.37 -38.50 -15.97
CA PHE A 27 15.62 -37.36 -15.51
C PHE A 27 14.19 -37.42 -16.01
N TRP A 28 13.25 -36.90 -15.26
CA TRP A 28 11.88 -36.80 -15.67
C TRP A 28 11.33 -35.41 -15.38
N LYS A 29 10.34 -34.97 -16.17
CA LYS A 29 9.67 -33.71 -15.92
C LYS A 29 8.23 -33.77 -16.38
N TYR A 30 7.32 -33.36 -15.55
CA TYR A 30 5.94 -33.18 -15.95
C TYR A 30 5.79 -31.88 -16.73
N MET A 31 5.34 -32.02 -17.98
CA MET A 31 5.11 -30.92 -18.91
C MET A 31 3.63 -30.53 -18.84
N SER A 32 3.28 -29.65 -17.92
CA SER A 32 1.94 -29.09 -17.85
C SER A 32 1.67 -28.15 -19.04
N VAL A 33 0.41 -27.89 -19.34
CA VAL A 33 0.03 -26.91 -20.38
C VAL A 33 0.63 -25.53 -20.09
N ASP A 34 0.59 -25.07 -18.83
CA ASP A 34 1.17 -23.80 -18.45
C ASP A 34 2.70 -23.79 -18.57
N TYR A 35 3.36 -24.91 -18.23
CA TYR A 35 4.80 -25.04 -18.42
C TYR A 35 5.17 -25.04 -19.92
N ILE A 36 4.45 -25.78 -20.76
CA ILE A 36 4.66 -25.79 -22.21
C ILE A 36 4.48 -24.38 -22.79
N ASN A 37 3.45 -23.64 -22.36
CA ASN A 37 3.22 -22.27 -22.79
C ASN A 37 4.28 -21.28 -22.28
N SER A 38 4.99 -21.61 -21.21
CA SER A 38 6.08 -20.76 -20.66
C SER A 38 7.43 -20.96 -21.36
N ILE A 39 7.56 -22.05 -22.15
CA ILE A 39 8.80 -22.36 -22.87
C ILE A 39 9.00 -21.36 -24.02
N ASN A 40 10.14 -20.72 -24.04
CA ASN A 40 10.49 -19.76 -25.09
C ASN A 40 11.00 -20.51 -26.29
N PHE A 41 10.19 -20.55 -27.37
CA PHE A 41 10.56 -21.19 -28.64
C PHE A 41 11.49 -20.26 -29.43
N THR A 42 12.80 -20.42 -29.28
CA THR A 42 13.77 -19.81 -30.20
C THR A 42 14.01 -20.71 -31.39
N GLN A 43 14.29 -20.14 -32.56
CA GLN A 43 14.46 -20.87 -33.82
C GLN A 43 15.42 -22.05 -33.66
N GLY A 44 14.86 -23.25 -33.63
CA GLY A 44 15.55 -24.53 -33.80
C GLY A 44 15.94 -25.29 -32.53
N SER A 45 15.74 -24.77 -31.32
CA SER A 45 16.00 -25.51 -30.08
C SER A 45 15.10 -25.09 -28.93
N ILE A 46 14.73 -26.06 -28.11
CA ILE A 46 13.99 -25.85 -26.85
C ILE A 46 14.90 -26.27 -25.72
N THR A 47 15.09 -25.42 -24.74
CA THR A 47 15.81 -25.76 -23.52
C THR A 47 14.80 -26.12 -22.42
N VAL A 48 14.96 -27.28 -21.85
CA VAL A 48 14.20 -27.74 -20.67
C VAL A 48 15.21 -28.00 -19.57
N ASP A 49 15.10 -27.23 -18.51
CA ASP A 49 15.94 -27.37 -17.31
C ASP A 49 15.34 -28.44 -16.39
N PHE A 50 16.19 -29.32 -15.87
CA PHE A 50 15.83 -30.35 -14.89
C PHE A 50 16.43 -30.01 -13.54
N ALA A 51 15.61 -30.01 -12.50
CA ALA A 51 16.09 -29.90 -11.13
C ALA A 51 16.76 -31.23 -10.67
N PRO A 52 17.67 -31.20 -9.71
CA PRO A 52 18.25 -32.44 -9.14
C PRO A 52 17.19 -33.41 -8.60
N SER A 53 16.06 -32.89 -8.10
CA SER A 53 14.93 -33.69 -7.62
C SER A 53 14.12 -34.39 -8.73
N GLU A 54 14.41 -34.10 -10.00
CA GLU A 54 13.79 -34.72 -11.18
C GLU A 54 14.67 -35.87 -11.72
N GLU A 55 15.80 -36.19 -11.07
CA GLU A 55 16.61 -37.34 -11.40
C GLU A 55 16.13 -38.61 -10.66
N ILE A 56 15.96 -39.70 -11.41
CA ILE A 56 15.59 -40.98 -10.86
C ILE A 56 16.88 -41.82 -10.70
N TYR A 57 17.23 -42.10 -9.47
CA TYR A 57 18.33 -43.00 -9.15
C TYR A 57 17.83 -44.45 -9.16
N ASN A 58 18.69 -45.39 -9.53
CA ASN A 58 18.41 -46.84 -9.50
C ASN A 58 18.44 -47.37 -8.02
N THR A 59 17.58 -46.79 -7.19
CA THR A 59 17.36 -47.21 -5.82
C THR A 59 15.86 -47.38 -5.58
N ASP A 60 15.47 -48.33 -4.74
CA ASP A 60 14.06 -48.58 -4.41
C ASP A 60 13.38 -47.32 -3.88
N GLU A 61 14.08 -46.50 -3.07
CA GLU A 61 13.58 -45.30 -2.48
C GLU A 61 13.29 -44.22 -3.55
N SER A 62 14.20 -43.99 -4.48
CA SER A 62 14.01 -43.03 -5.59
C SER A 62 12.89 -43.46 -6.54
N ILE A 63 12.76 -44.75 -6.82
CA ILE A 63 11.68 -45.27 -7.64
C ILE A 63 10.32 -45.12 -6.95
N ILE A 64 10.25 -45.40 -5.64
CA ILE A 64 9.04 -45.25 -4.86
C ILE A 64 8.62 -43.73 -4.80
N ASP A 65 9.58 -42.83 -4.62
CA ASP A 65 9.32 -41.41 -4.65
C ASP A 65 8.78 -40.95 -6.01
N PHE A 66 9.41 -41.38 -7.09
CA PHE A 66 8.92 -41.14 -8.45
C PHE A 66 7.50 -41.65 -8.67
N CYS A 67 7.19 -42.88 -8.26
CA CYS A 67 5.85 -43.46 -8.36
C CYS A 67 4.81 -42.65 -7.58
N LYS A 68 5.15 -42.21 -6.35
CA LYS A 68 4.28 -41.31 -5.56
C LYS A 68 4.03 -39.96 -6.26
N LYS A 69 5.05 -39.39 -6.88
CA LYS A 69 4.93 -38.14 -7.65
C LYS A 69 4.05 -38.35 -8.88
N LEU A 70 4.21 -39.47 -9.58
CA LEU A 70 3.40 -39.82 -10.74
C LEU A 70 1.92 -40.01 -10.38
N ASP A 71 1.63 -40.72 -9.29
CA ASP A 71 0.26 -40.93 -8.81
C ASP A 71 -0.42 -39.60 -8.50
N ARG A 72 0.30 -38.65 -7.87
CA ARG A 72 -0.21 -37.28 -7.59
C ARG A 72 -0.55 -36.54 -8.89
N ILE A 73 0.31 -36.63 -9.90
CA ILE A 73 0.09 -36.00 -11.21
C ILE A 73 -1.15 -36.58 -11.88
N ILE A 74 -1.32 -37.92 -11.86
CA ILE A 74 -2.48 -38.59 -12.47
C ILE A 74 -3.78 -38.22 -11.75
N GLU A 75 -3.79 -38.22 -10.41
CA GLU A 75 -4.94 -37.77 -9.63
C GLU A 75 -5.30 -36.35 -9.96
N HIS A 76 -4.32 -35.44 -9.91
CA HIS A 76 -4.51 -34.03 -10.21
C HIS A 76 -5.07 -33.84 -11.65
N HIS A 77 -4.50 -34.49 -12.63
CA HIS A 77 -4.93 -34.37 -14.03
C HIS A 77 -6.38 -34.86 -14.22
N SER A 78 -6.77 -35.91 -13.52
CA SER A 78 -8.16 -36.37 -13.52
C SER A 78 -9.14 -35.31 -13.00
N PHE A 79 -8.77 -34.54 -11.97
CA PHE A 79 -9.57 -33.45 -11.45
C PHE A 79 -9.56 -32.20 -12.35
N VAL A 80 -8.38 -31.84 -12.88
CA VAL A 80 -8.22 -30.70 -13.80
C VAL A 80 -9.12 -30.84 -15.01
N ASN A 81 -9.14 -32.02 -15.64
CA ASN A 81 -9.99 -32.29 -16.80
C ASN A 81 -11.48 -32.16 -16.48
N LYS A 82 -11.91 -32.56 -15.28
CA LYS A 82 -13.30 -32.36 -14.84
C LYS A 82 -13.66 -30.90 -14.59
N LEU A 83 -12.78 -30.14 -13.95
CA LEU A 83 -13.00 -28.69 -13.63
C LEU A 83 -12.83 -27.78 -14.85
N SER A 84 -12.10 -28.20 -15.87
CA SER A 84 -11.93 -27.47 -17.12
C SER A 84 -13.07 -27.72 -18.12
N SER A 85 -13.88 -28.75 -17.92
CA SER A 85 -15.06 -29.02 -18.75
C SER A 85 -16.10 -27.88 -18.54
N THR A 86 -16.58 -27.35 -19.64
CA THR A 86 -17.34 -26.08 -19.68
C THR A 86 -18.78 -26.16 -19.13
N GLN A 87 -19.19 -27.23 -18.48
CA GLN A 87 -20.57 -27.48 -18.06
C GLN A 87 -20.73 -28.31 -16.78
N LEU A 88 -20.02 -27.95 -15.72
CA LEU A 88 -20.24 -28.61 -14.43
C LEU A 88 -21.54 -28.12 -13.80
N ASN A 89 -22.37 -29.06 -13.37
CA ASN A 89 -23.56 -28.76 -12.57
C ASN A 89 -23.20 -28.66 -11.08
N LEU A 90 -24.11 -28.10 -10.28
CA LEU A 90 -23.90 -27.85 -8.84
C LEU A 90 -23.54 -29.13 -8.06
N ASP A 91 -24.14 -30.28 -8.40
CA ASP A 91 -23.89 -31.53 -7.68
C ASP A 91 -22.51 -32.10 -8.02
N GLU A 92 -22.04 -31.92 -9.24
CA GLU A 92 -20.67 -32.30 -9.63
C GLU A 92 -19.63 -31.48 -8.92
N ILE A 93 -19.82 -30.15 -8.82
CA ILE A 93 -18.90 -29.27 -8.07
C ILE A 93 -18.86 -29.69 -6.59
N LYS A 94 -20.04 -29.94 -5.97
CA LYS A 94 -20.09 -30.42 -4.58
C LYS A 94 -19.37 -31.75 -4.37
N ARG A 95 -19.47 -32.69 -5.32
CA ARG A 95 -18.72 -33.97 -5.28
C ARG A 95 -17.21 -33.74 -5.31
N ILE A 96 -16.75 -32.83 -6.16
CA ILE A 96 -15.32 -32.44 -6.23
C ILE A 96 -14.86 -31.86 -4.88
N VAL A 97 -15.61 -30.93 -4.32
CA VAL A 97 -15.30 -30.36 -2.98
C VAL A 97 -15.14 -31.45 -1.94
N MET A 98 -16.06 -32.41 -1.88
CA MET A 98 -16.02 -33.49 -0.89
C MET A 98 -14.88 -34.47 -1.15
N ALA A 99 -14.49 -34.69 -2.38
CA ALA A 99 -13.34 -35.54 -2.72
C ALA A 99 -12.02 -34.87 -2.32
N CYS A 100 -11.82 -33.59 -2.65
CA CYS A 100 -10.67 -32.80 -2.22
C CYS A 100 -10.57 -32.75 -0.69
N ASN A 101 -11.70 -32.48 -0.03
CA ASN A 101 -11.77 -32.45 1.42
C ASN A 101 -11.31 -33.77 2.06
N ARG A 102 -11.87 -34.91 1.64
CA ARG A 102 -11.45 -36.23 2.17
C ARG A 102 -9.97 -36.51 1.97
N SER A 103 -9.42 -36.10 0.83
CA SER A 103 -8.00 -36.29 0.55
C SER A 103 -7.12 -35.42 1.44
N ILE A 104 -7.44 -34.14 1.61
CA ILE A 104 -6.69 -33.21 2.47
C ILE A 104 -6.74 -33.66 3.94
N VAL A 105 -7.94 -34.00 4.43
CA VAL A 105 -8.14 -34.48 5.80
C VAL A 105 -7.30 -35.72 6.06
N ARG A 106 -7.32 -36.69 5.14
CA ARG A 106 -6.49 -37.91 5.24
C ARG A 106 -5.00 -37.59 5.26
N SER A 107 -4.52 -36.68 4.40
CA SER A 107 -3.10 -36.28 4.40
C SER A 107 -2.69 -35.65 5.72
N ILE A 108 -3.50 -34.79 6.31
CA ILE A 108 -3.21 -34.19 7.63
C ILE A 108 -3.16 -35.27 8.74
N ASP A 109 -4.08 -36.24 8.72
CA ASP A 109 -4.10 -37.32 9.71
C ASP A 109 -2.86 -38.25 9.65
N THR A 110 -2.13 -38.28 8.53
CA THR A 110 -0.87 -39.05 8.44
C THR A 110 0.24 -38.48 9.31
N ILE A 111 0.19 -37.23 9.73
CA ILE A 111 1.15 -36.63 10.68
C ILE A 111 1.11 -37.40 12.00
N GLU A 112 -0.09 -37.58 12.54
CA GLU A 112 -0.26 -38.31 13.82
C GLU A 112 -0.18 -39.82 13.67
N SER A 113 -0.73 -40.40 12.61
CA SER A 113 -0.91 -41.83 12.44
C SER A 113 0.33 -42.56 11.89
N LEU A 114 1.10 -41.91 11.03
CA LEU A 114 2.25 -42.52 10.34
C LEU A 114 3.57 -41.76 10.59
N GLY A 115 3.56 -40.65 11.34
CA GLY A 115 4.75 -39.82 11.57
C GLY A 115 5.23 -39.09 10.32
N ALA A 116 4.36 -38.86 9.36
CA ALA A 116 4.70 -38.10 8.14
C ALA A 116 5.24 -36.72 8.47
N THR A 117 6.24 -36.28 7.75
CA THR A 117 6.79 -34.93 7.91
C THR A 117 5.82 -33.86 7.42
N ARG A 118 5.96 -32.67 7.95
CA ARG A 118 5.13 -31.53 7.55
C ARG A 118 5.30 -31.18 6.08
N ASP A 119 6.52 -31.32 5.54
CA ASP A 119 6.81 -31.08 4.13
C ASP A 119 6.12 -32.08 3.21
N GLU A 120 6.21 -33.39 3.53
CA GLU A 120 5.51 -34.44 2.78
C GLU A 120 4.00 -34.19 2.73
N VAL A 121 3.40 -33.86 3.89
CA VAL A 121 1.96 -33.55 3.96
C VAL A 121 1.62 -32.29 3.17
N SER A 122 2.49 -31.27 3.21
CA SER A 122 2.31 -30.05 2.43
C SER A 122 2.35 -30.28 0.92
N GLN A 123 3.26 -31.14 0.46
CA GLN A 123 3.33 -31.55 -0.96
C GLN A 123 2.05 -32.26 -1.40
N ASP A 124 1.43 -33.06 -0.55
CA ASP A 124 0.17 -33.75 -0.85
C ASP A 124 -1.03 -32.80 -0.87
N ILE A 125 -1.04 -31.80 0.00
CA ILE A 125 -2.18 -30.88 0.17
C ILE A 125 -2.23 -29.82 -0.91
N LEU A 126 -1.11 -29.22 -1.30
CA LEU A 126 -1.06 -28.05 -2.19
C LEU A 126 -1.81 -28.25 -3.52
N PRO A 127 -1.64 -29.36 -4.28
CA PRO A 127 -2.41 -29.58 -5.51
C PRO A 127 -3.91 -29.68 -5.25
N LYS A 128 -4.31 -30.35 -4.16
CA LYS A 128 -5.71 -30.56 -3.80
C LYS A 128 -6.37 -29.27 -3.32
N LEU A 129 -5.60 -28.36 -2.72
CA LEU A 129 -6.08 -27.01 -2.39
C LEU A 129 -6.38 -26.18 -3.63
N TYR A 130 -5.60 -26.34 -4.68
CA TYR A 130 -5.86 -25.69 -5.97
C TYR A 130 -7.23 -26.08 -6.51
N ASP A 131 -7.53 -27.37 -6.55
CA ASP A 131 -8.82 -27.88 -7.01
C ASP A 131 -9.97 -27.48 -6.08
N LEU A 132 -9.77 -27.51 -4.78
CA LEU A 132 -10.76 -27.07 -3.80
C LEU A 132 -11.09 -25.57 -3.99
N CYS A 133 -10.08 -24.74 -4.23
CA CYS A 133 -10.26 -23.32 -4.47
C CYS A 133 -11.01 -23.05 -5.78
N ARG A 134 -10.70 -23.78 -6.87
CA ARG A 134 -11.41 -23.69 -8.15
C ARG A 134 -12.89 -24.07 -7.98
N ALA A 135 -13.17 -25.14 -7.26
CA ALA A 135 -14.54 -25.55 -6.97
C ALA A 135 -15.29 -24.52 -6.11
N ALA A 136 -14.62 -23.91 -5.13
CA ALA A 136 -15.20 -22.84 -4.30
C ALA A 136 -15.57 -21.61 -5.14
N LEU A 137 -14.72 -21.20 -6.08
CA LEU A 137 -14.99 -20.09 -6.99
C LEU A 137 -16.18 -20.37 -7.90
N LEU A 138 -16.25 -21.55 -8.47
CA LEU A 138 -17.38 -21.96 -9.31
C LEU A 138 -18.70 -22.01 -8.52
N LEU A 139 -18.68 -22.50 -7.28
CA LEU A 139 -19.85 -22.48 -6.38
C LEU A 139 -20.26 -21.05 -6.05
N ASN A 140 -19.33 -20.17 -5.79
CA ASN A 140 -19.62 -18.76 -5.53
C ASN A 140 -20.30 -18.11 -6.74
N SER A 141 -19.80 -18.36 -7.94
CA SER A 141 -20.40 -17.86 -9.18
C SER A 141 -21.82 -18.39 -9.41
N TYR A 142 -22.07 -19.63 -9.02
CA TYR A 142 -23.43 -20.22 -9.03
C TYR A 142 -24.37 -19.45 -8.09
N ASN A 143 -23.93 -19.15 -6.88
CA ASN A 143 -24.71 -18.37 -5.91
C ASN A 143 -25.02 -16.95 -6.39
N LEU A 144 -24.15 -16.38 -7.21
CA LEU A 144 -24.36 -15.07 -7.84
C LEU A 144 -25.27 -15.14 -9.08
N GLY A 145 -25.99 -16.27 -9.29
CA GLY A 145 -26.98 -16.43 -10.34
C GLY A 145 -26.42 -16.85 -11.70
N CYS A 146 -25.15 -17.22 -11.81
CA CYS A 146 -24.57 -17.70 -13.07
C CYS A 146 -24.92 -19.17 -13.30
N SER A 147 -25.84 -19.45 -14.23
CA SER A 147 -26.29 -20.82 -14.54
C SER A 147 -25.20 -21.72 -15.15
N LYS A 148 -24.16 -21.15 -15.73
CA LYS A 148 -23.03 -21.86 -16.35
C LYS A 148 -21.72 -21.14 -16.04
N PRO A 149 -21.22 -21.22 -14.80
CA PRO A 149 -20.01 -20.53 -14.43
C PRO A 149 -18.80 -21.15 -15.17
N ASN A 150 -17.94 -20.30 -15.69
CA ASN A 150 -16.57 -20.69 -16.06
C ASN A 150 -15.58 -20.12 -15.03
N LEU A 151 -14.42 -20.73 -14.93
CA LEU A 151 -13.44 -20.40 -13.92
C LEU A 151 -12.94 -18.96 -14.04
N GLN A 152 -12.77 -18.45 -15.25
CA GLN A 152 -12.29 -17.09 -15.48
C GLN A 152 -13.30 -16.05 -14.95
N LEU A 153 -14.56 -16.20 -15.30
CA LEU A 153 -15.63 -15.33 -14.82
C LEU A 153 -15.79 -15.42 -13.29
N ALA A 154 -15.75 -16.64 -12.74
CA ALA A 154 -15.84 -16.88 -11.31
C ALA A 154 -14.67 -16.23 -10.54
N TYR A 155 -13.47 -16.30 -11.09
CA TYR A 155 -12.29 -15.64 -10.55
C TYR A 155 -12.44 -14.10 -10.54
N GLU A 156 -12.90 -13.54 -11.63
CA GLU A 156 -13.11 -12.11 -11.79
C GLU A 156 -14.17 -11.56 -10.82
N GLN A 157 -15.31 -12.27 -10.72
CA GLN A 157 -16.36 -11.96 -9.76
C GLN A 157 -15.82 -11.98 -8.33
N ALA A 158 -15.06 -13.02 -7.96
CA ALA A 158 -14.49 -13.14 -6.63
C ALA A 158 -13.45 -12.06 -6.31
N GLN A 159 -12.71 -11.54 -7.29
CA GLN A 159 -11.80 -10.42 -7.07
C GLN A 159 -12.51 -9.13 -6.67
N LEU A 160 -13.74 -8.98 -7.04
CA LEU A 160 -14.51 -7.75 -6.84
C LEU A 160 -15.32 -7.77 -5.55
N ASP A 161 -15.69 -8.93 -5.05
CA ASP A 161 -16.40 -9.08 -3.78
C ASP A 161 -15.39 -9.23 -2.62
N LEU A 162 -15.48 -8.32 -1.65
CA LEU A 162 -14.63 -8.33 -0.45
C LEU A 162 -14.69 -9.65 0.33
N ARG A 163 -15.85 -10.30 0.31
CA ARG A 163 -16.09 -11.56 1.04
C ARG A 163 -15.41 -12.75 0.40
N THR A 164 -15.14 -12.69 -0.91
CA THR A 164 -14.60 -13.80 -1.71
C THR A 164 -13.27 -13.46 -2.40
N LYS A 165 -12.78 -12.24 -2.26
CA LYS A 165 -11.49 -11.79 -2.82
C LYS A 165 -10.32 -12.69 -2.42
N TYR A 166 -10.35 -13.22 -1.20
CA TYR A 166 -9.33 -14.14 -0.72
C TYR A 166 -9.27 -15.43 -1.56
N LEU A 167 -10.40 -15.93 -2.07
CA LEU A 167 -10.44 -17.10 -2.95
C LEU A 167 -9.69 -16.84 -4.27
N ALA A 168 -9.92 -15.67 -4.86
CA ALA A 168 -9.21 -15.26 -6.07
C ALA A 168 -7.71 -15.09 -5.83
N ASN A 169 -7.32 -14.47 -4.70
CA ASN A 169 -5.91 -14.33 -4.32
C ASN A 169 -5.24 -15.68 -4.08
N PHE A 170 -5.97 -16.59 -3.44
CA PHE A 170 -5.54 -17.94 -3.17
C PHE A 170 -5.31 -18.71 -4.50
N LEU A 171 -6.28 -18.70 -5.40
CA LEU A 171 -6.16 -19.33 -6.71
C LEU A 171 -4.94 -18.80 -7.48
N ARG A 172 -4.74 -17.49 -7.50
CA ARG A 172 -3.61 -16.86 -8.18
C ARG A 172 -2.26 -17.35 -7.65
N GLY A 173 -2.15 -17.49 -6.33
CA GLY A 173 -0.95 -18.02 -5.70
C GLY A 173 -0.74 -19.50 -6.05
N LEU A 174 -1.77 -20.33 -5.94
CA LEU A 174 -1.69 -21.75 -6.22
C LEU A 174 -1.42 -22.07 -7.68
N LYS A 175 -1.82 -21.22 -8.61
CA LYS A 175 -1.56 -21.41 -10.04
C LYS A 175 -0.07 -21.55 -10.37
N TYR A 176 0.82 -20.91 -9.60
CA TYR A 176 2.26 -21.05 -9.76
C TYR A 176 2.81 -22.38 -9.22
N ILE A 177 2.02 -23.05 -8.36
CA ILE A 177 2.41 -24.32 -7.72
C ILE A 177 1.82 -25.49 -8.52
N ASP A 178 0.85 -25.21 -9.39
CA ASP A 178 0.17 -26.21 -10.20
C ASP A 178 1.19 -27.04 -10.98
N CYS A 179 1.21 -28.33 -10.69
CA CYS A 179 2.08 -29.33 -11.33
C CYS A 179 3.61 -29.14 -11.11
N ARG A 180 4.03 -28.18 -10.32
CA ARG A 180 5.42 -28.07 -9.84
C ARG A 180 5.50 -28.76 -8.50
N ILE A 181 6.37 -29.74 -8.41
CA ILE A 181 6.70 -30.37 -7.12
C ILE A 181 7.78 -29.48 -6.50
N PRO A 182 7.50 -28.77 -5.41
CA PRO A 182 8.52 -27.96 -4.75
C PRO A 182 9.68 -28.84 -4.28
N GLU A 183 10.86 -28.29 -4.27
CA GLU A 183 12.02 -28.93 -3.65
C GLU A 183 11.80 -29.12 -2.15
N ASP A 184 12.55 -30.05 -1.56
CA ASP A 184 12.44 -30.40 -0.13
C ASP A 184 12.49 -29.15 0.76
N GLY A 185 11.53 -29.03 1.68
CA GLY A 185 11.34 -27.91 2.58
C GLY A 185 10.64 -26.66 2.00
N GLN A 186 10.38 -26.60 0.70
CA GLN A 186 9.70 -25.46 0.10
C GLN A 186 8.18 -25.58 0.21
N SER A 187 7.65 -26.77 0.18
CA SER A 187 6.20 -27.04 0.30
C SER A 187 5.65 -26.60 1.65
N GLU A 188 6.40 -26.83 2.70
CA GLU A 188 6.06 -26.40 4.05
C GLU A 188 5.92 -24.87 4.14
N ARG A 189 6.84 -24.12 3.58
CA ARG A 189 6.78 -22.63 3.55
C ARG A 189 5.57 -22.13 2.80
N LEU A 190 5.24 -22.76 1.68
CA LEU A 190 4.03 -22.47 0.93
C LEU A 190 2.77 -22.75 1.76
N MET A 191 2.72 -23.86 2.47
CA MET A 191 1.58 -24.20 3.34
C MET A 191 1.35 -23.14 4.42
N LEU A 192 2.39 -22.58 5.01
CA LEU A 192 2.25 -21.50 5.99
C LEU A 192 1.49 -20.30 5.41
N LYS A 193 1.80 -19.91 4.16
CA LYS A 193 1.05 -18.88 3.45
C LYS A 193 -0.41 -19.25 3.24
N TYR A 194 -0.69 -20.52 2.92
CA TYR A 194 -2.04 -20.95 2.53
C TYR A 194 -2.92 -21.42 3.69
N TYR A 195 -2.37 -21.68 4.85
CA TYR A 195 -3.14 -22.14 6.01
C TYR A 195 -4.26 -21.15 6.40
N ASN A 196 -3.98 -19.87 6.39
CA ASN A 196 -5.00 -18.87 6.66
C ASN A 196 -6.15 -18.92 5.63
N PHE A 197 -5.84 -19.15 4.36
CA PHE A 197 -6.84 -19.31 3.31
C PHE A 197 -7.67 -20.58 3.49
N MET A 198 -7.08 -21.67 4.00
CA MET A 198 -7.83 -22.90 4.32
C MET A 198 -8.87 -22.66 5.41
N TRP A 199 -8.55 -21.87 6.41
CA TRP A 199 -9.52 -21.43 7.42
C TRP A 199 -10.64 -20.60 6.81
N GLN A 200 -10.32 -19.67 5.95
CA GLN A 200 -11.32 -18.84 5.28
C GLN A 200 -12.22 -19.65 4.34
N ILE A 201 -11.65 -20.63 3.61
CA ILE A 201 -12.44 -21.55 2.78
C ILE A 201 -13.37 -22.41 3.66
N ARG A 202 -12.89 -22.90 4.78
CA ARG A 202 -13.72 -23.64 5.74
C ARG A 202 -14.90 -22.80 6.22
N GLU A 203 -14.66 -21.56 6.65
CA GLU A 203 -15.71 -20.63 7.05
C GLU A 203 -16.69 -20.32 5.88
N PHE A 204 -16.20 -20.17 4.67
CA PHE A 204 -17.02 -19.97 3.48
C PHE A 204 -17.99 -21.13 3.25
N PHE A 205 -17.53 -22.36 3.30
CA PHE A 205 -18.40 -23.54 3.11
C PHE A 205 -19.37 -23.73 4.26
N ASP A 206 -18.96 -23.49 5.49
CA ASP A 206 -19.84 -23.59 6.66
C ASP A 206 -20.93 -22.50 6.65
N ASN A 207 -20.55 -21.25 6.40
CA ASN A 207 -21.49 -20.13 6.44
C ASN A 207 -22.51 -20.16 5.31
N ILE A 208 -22.07 -20.43 4.07
CA ILE A 208 -22.91 -20.31 2.89
C ILE A 208 -23.62 -21.62 2.54
N TYR A 209 -22.91 -22.75 2.64
CA TYR A 209 -23.43 -24.07 2.18
C TYR A 209 -23.81 -25.00 3.30
N LYS A 210 -23.48 -24.65 4.55
CA LYS A 210 -23.64 -25.53 5.71
C LYS A 210 -22.93 -26.86 5.55
N ILE A 211 -21.79 -26.85 4.86
CA ILE A 211 -20.92 -27.99 4.62
C ILE A 211 -19.65 -27.81 5.45
N LEU A 212 -19.44 -28.70 6.42
CA LEU A 212 -18.22 -28.70 7.20
C LEU A 212 -17.10 -29.43 6.43
N ILE A 213 -16.05 -28.69 6.09
CA ILE A 213 -14.82 -29.21 5.46
C ILE A 213 -13.61 -28.95 6.34
N LEU A 214 -12.49 -29.61 6.04
CA LEU A 214 -11.20 -29.42 6.73
C LEU A 214 -11.30 -29.52 8.26
N GLN A 215 -11.98 -30.56 8.76
CA GLN A 215 -12.30 -30.73 10.18
C GLN A 215 -11.08 -30.89 11.08
N ASN A 216 -9.98 -31.41 10.55
CA ASN A 216 -8.74 -31.65 11.29
C ASN A 216 -7.63 -30.61 10.97
N LEU A 217 -7.99 -29.45 10.42
CA LEU A 217 -7.03 -28.42 10.06
C LEU A 217 -6.17 -27.97 11.25
N GLU A 218 -6.72 -28.01 12.45
CA GLU A 218 -6.04 -27.67 13.69
C GLU A 218 -4.85 -28.59 14.01
N LYS A 219 -4.81 -29.81 13.43
CA LYS A 219 -3.71 -30.76 13.63
C LYS A 219 -2.47 -30.43 12.81
N PHE A 220 -2.61 -29.58 11.79
CA PHE A 220 -1.49 -29.17 10.97
C PHE A 220 -0.57 -28.22 11.74
N PRO A 221 0.69 -28.59 12.00
CA PRO A 221 1.60 -27.79 12.80
C PRO A 221 2.16 -26.62 12.00
N LEU A 222 2.05 -25.38 12.53
CA LEU A 222 2.32 -24.13 11.81
C LEU A 222 3.67 -23.47 12.11
N ASN A 223 4.40 -23.94 13.09
CA ASN A 223 5.50 -23.17 13.67
C ASN A 223 6.83 -23.37 12.95
N THR A 224 7.28 -22.39 12.16
CA THR A 224 8.60 -22.39 11.51
C THR A 224 9.48 -21.20 11.81
N ASP A 225 8.93 -20.01 12.04
CA ASP A 225 9.74 -18.86 12.43
C ASP A 225 9.85 -18.79 13.96
N GLN A 226 11.00 -19.14 14.50
CA GLN A 226 11.19 -19.19 15.97
C GLN A 226 10.98 -17.83 16.64
N LEU A 227 11.37 -16.72 15.99
CA LEU A 227 11.30 -15.39 16.59
C LEU A 227 9.88 -14.84 16.64
N ASP A 228 9.12 -14.99 15.56
CA ASP A 228 7.72 -14.60 15.54
C ASP A 228 6.88 -15.54 16.40
N ASN A 229 7.23 -16.82 16.48
CA ASN A 229 6.58 -17.80 17.34
C ASN A 229 6.73 -17.47 18.81
N GLU A 230 7.92 -17.13 19.28
CA GLU A 230 8.12 -16.74 20.68
C GLU A 230 7.23 -15.55 21.03
N TYR A 231 7.20 -14.54 20.17
CA TYR A 231 6.38 -13.35 20.37
C TYR A 231 4.89 -13.69 20.45
N TYR A 232 4.36 -14.37 19.43
CA TYR A 232 2.95 -14.72 19.40
C TYR A 232 2.56 -15.73 20.48
N ASN A 233 3.48 -16.59 20.92
CA ASN A 233 3.28 -17.45 22.09
C ASN A 233 3.16 -16.63 23.39
N ILE A 234 3.98 -15.60 23.57
CA ILE A 234 3.89 -14.68 24.71
C ILE A 234 2.56 -13.92 24.67
N VAL A 235 2.19 -13.37 23.51
CA VAL A 235 0.91 -12.66 23.31
C VAL A 235 -0.28 -13.58 23.57
N ALA A 236 -0.27 -14.81 23.04
CA ALA A 236 -1.34 -15.78 23.26
C ALA A 236 -1.49 -16.16 24.74
N LYS A 237 -0.37 -16.39 25.44
CA LYS A 237 -0.37 -16.63 26.89
C LYS A 237 -0.95 -15.44 27.65
N ALA A 238 -0.58 -14.23 27.26
CA ALA A 238 -1.14 -13.01 27.84
C ALA A 238 -2.65 -12.92 27.61
N ILE A 239 -3.15 -13.23 26.39
CA ILE A 239 -4.59 -13.27 26.11
C ILE A 239 -5.30 -14.32 26.98
N GLU A 240 -4.73 -15.52 27.11
CA GLU A 240 -5.36 -16.59 27.90
C GLU A 240 -5.32 -16.33 29.41
N SER A 241 -4.33 -15.59 29.90
CA SER A 241 -4.23 -15.22 31.33
C SER A 241 -5.04 -13.97 31.70
N THR A 242 -5.48 -13.21 30.72
CA THR A 242 -6.25 -11.99 30.93
C THR A 242 -7.69 -12.34 31.26
N ASP A 243 -8.24 -11.67 32.26
CA ASP A 243 -9.67 -11.70 32.53
C ASP A 243 -10.42 -11.03 31.40
N LEU A 244 -11.10 -11.84 30.57
CA LEU A 244 -11.90 -11.40 29.44
C LEU A 244 -13.32 -11.00 29.83
N SER A 245 -13.60 -10.79 31.12
CA SER A 245 -14.87 -10.21 31.55
C SER A 245 -15.10 -8.87 30.85
N PRO A 246 -16.33 -8.61 30.37
CA PRO A 246 -16.61 -7.36 29.67
C PRO A 246 -16.23 -6.14 30.50
N ARG A 247 -15.36 -5.30 29.96
CA ARG A 247 -14.98 -4.00 30.54
C ARG A 247 -15.93 -2.90 30.07
N SER A 248 -15.97 -1.78 30.77
CA SER A 248 -16.65 -0.59 30.26
C SER A 248 -16.08 -0.23 28.90
N MET A 249 -16.92 -0.07 27.88
CA MET A 249 -16.49 0.36 26.57
C MET A 249 -16.05 1.82 26.65
N GLU A 250 -14.94 2.12 26.02
CA GLU A 250 -14.57 3.53 25.82
C GLU A 250 -15.59 4.21 24.92
N SER A 251 -15.83 5.48 25.13
CA SER A 251 -16.65 6.34 24.24
C SER A 251 -15.99 6.52 22.88
N THR A 252 -14.67 6.40 22.81
CA THR A 252 -13.87 6.53 21.59
C THR A 252 -14.21 5.44 20.57
N ARG A 253 -14.50 5.86 19.33
CA ARG A 253 -14.77 4.97 18.19
C ARG A 253 -13.54 4.73 17.35
N PHE A 254 -13.42 3.51 16.82
CA PHE A 254 -12.31 3.10 15.96
C PHE A 254 -12.82 2.42 14.68
N TYR A 255 -12.06 2.55 13.58
CA TYR A 255 -12.20 1.71 12.39
C TYR A 255 -11.16 0.59 12.41
N VAL A 256 -11.58 -0.63 12.05
CA VAL A 256 -10.66 -1.74 11.81
C VAL A 256 -9.94 -1.48 10.49
N GLN A 257 -8.63 -1.26 10.55
CA GLN A 257 -7.79 -1.00 9.37
C GLN A 257 -7.13 -2.26 8.85
N LYS A 258 -6.63 -3.08 9.76
CA LYS A 258 -5.93 -4.32 9.44
C LYS A 258 -6.27 -5.35 10.49
N LYS A 259 -6.42 -6.59 10.07
CA LYS A 259 -6.60 -7.74 10.94
C LYS A 259 -5.69 -8.86 10.44
N MET A 260 -4.80 -9.31 11.27
CA MET A 260 -3.91 -10.43 11.00
C MET A 260 -4.23 -11.58 11.98
N PRO A 261 -4.65 -12.74 11.50
CA PRO A 261 -4.74 -13.90 12.34
C PRO A 261 -3.35 -14.46 12.64
N PHE A 262 -3.15 -14.95 13.84
CA PHE A 262 -1.98 -15.75 14.21
C PHE A 262 -2.43 -16.97 15.03
N TYR A 263 -1.58 -17.98 15.05
CA TYR A 263 -1.93 -19.28 15.57
C TYR A 263 -0.91 -19.74 16.61
N VAL A 264 -1.40 -20.23 17.73
CA VAL A 264 -0.56 -20.81 18.79
C VAL A 264 -1.16 -22.16 19.19
N GLY A 265 -0.45 -23.22 18.87
CA GLY A 265 -1.01 -24.57 18.96
C GLY A 265 -2.22 -24.71 18.05
N THR A 266 -3.34 -25.15 18.61
CA THR A 266 -4.61 -25.34 17.91
C THR A 266 -5.54 -24.12 17.94
N LYS A 267 -5.10 -23.00 18.54
CA LYS A 267 -5.94 -21.83 18.78
C LYS A 267 -5.58 -20.70 17.85
N ARG A 268 -6.61 -19.96 17.39
CA ARG A 268 -6.50 -18.78 16.54
C ARG A 268 -6.73 -17.51 17.36
N TYR A 269 -5.88 -16.52 17.14
CA TYR A 269 -5.93 -15.19 17.73
C TYR A 269 -5.78 -14.15 16.63
N TYR A 270 -6.01 -12.88 16.97
CA TYR A 270 -5.95 -11.78 16.01
C TYR A 270 -5.11 -10.62 16.55
N GLU A 271 -4.21 -10.14 15.73
CA GLU A 271 -3.56 -8.84 15.87
C GLU A 271 -4.34 -7.85 15.01
N ILE A 272 -4.88 -6.80 15.63
CA ILE A 272 -5.81 -5.87 14.98
C ILE A 272 -5.26 -4.46 15.09
N THR A 273 -5.13 -3.79 13.95
CA THR A 273 -4.80 -2.37 13.90
C THR A 273 -6.07 -1.55 13.81
N LEU A 274 -6.31 -0.72 14.80
CA LEU A 274 -7.46 0.17 14.91
C LEU A 274 -7.03 1.61 14.63
N GLN A 275 -7.85 2.34 13.87
CA GLN A 275 -7.67 3.76 13.61
C GLN A 275 -8.80 4.55 14.25
N LEU A 276 -8.48 5.67 14.91
CA LEU A 276 -9.45 6.58 15.50
C LEU A 276 -10.50 7.00 14.47
N ALA A 277 -11.79 6.86 14.82
CA ALA A 277 -12.90 7.23 13.95
C ALA A 277 -13.20 8.73 14.00
N ASN A 278 -12.22 9.52 13.61
CA ASN A 278 -12.31 10.98 13.50
C ASN A 278 -11.90 11.38 12.08
N LYS A 279 -12.57 12.36 11.48
CA LYS A 279 -12.31 12.81 10.09
C LYS A 279 -10.89 13.36 9.86
N TYR A 280 -10.25 13.83 10.92
CA TYR A 280 -8.88 14.33 10.89
C TYR A 280 -7.83 13.31 11.33
N ALA A 281 -8.27 12.13 11.80
CA ALA A 281 -7.35 11.06 12.17
C ALA A 281 -6.59 10.55 10.94
N THR A 282 -5.28 10.44 11.08
CA THR A 282 -4.38 9.95 10.06
C THR A 282 -3.95 8.51 10.36
N LYS A 283 -3.18 7.91 9.46
CA LYS A 283 -2.56 6.59 9.71
C LYS A 283 -1.69 6.54 10.96
N PHE A 284 -1.37 7.66 11.55
CA PHE A 284 -0.55 7.77 12.76
C PHE A 284 -1.37 7.73 14.05
N ASN A 285 -2.69 7.91 13.93
CA ASN A 285 -3.63 7.77 15.04
C ASN A 285 -4.18 6.33 15.07
N ARG A 286 -3.27 5.36 15.05
CA ARG A 286 -3.55 3.92 15.08
C ARG A 286 -3.01 3.29 16.34
N ILE A 287 -3.73 2.29 16.84
CA ILE A 287 -3.30 1.44 17.94
C ILE A 287 -3.33 -0.02 17.50
N THR A 288 -2.42 -0.83 18.03
CA THR A 288 -2.42 -2.27 17.85
C THR A 288 -3.05 -2.92 19.08
N VAL A 289 -4.00 -3.81 18.86
CA VAL A 289 -4.71 -4.53 19.91
C VAL A 289 -4.78 -6.01 19.55
N TYR A 290 -4.98 -6.86 20.55
CA TYR A 290 -5.04 -8.32 20.38
C TYR A 290 -6.41 -8.83 20.80
N SER A 291 -6.90 -9.87 20.13
CA SER A 291 -8.20 -10.42 20.39
C SER A 291 -8.26 -11.92 20.12
N LYS A 292 -9.07 -12.62 20.90
CA LYS A 292 -9.50 -14.00 20.63
C LYS A 292 -10.70 -14.03 19.68
N GLN A 293 -11.43 -12.92 19.58
CA GLN A 293 -12.63 -12.81 18.77
C GLN A 293 -12.29 -12.29 17.36
N ASN A 294 -12.98 -12.82 16.37
CA ASN A 294 -12.88 -12.36 14.99
C ASN A 294 -13.70 -11.07 14.78
N ILE A 295 -13.04 -9.93 14.89
CA ILE A 295 -13.68 -8.62 14.65
C ILE A 295 -13.60 -8.29 13.16
N SER A 296 -14.74 -8.35 12.47
CA SER A 296 -14.84 -8.09 11.03
C SER A 296 -16.02 -7.18 10.73
N THR A 297 -15.76 -5.90 10.54
CA THR A 297 -16.77 -4.92 10.15
C THR A 297 -16.16 -3.77 9.36
N GLY A 298 -16.95 -3.16 8.46
CA GLY A 298 -16.59 -1.93 7.74
C GLY A 298 -16.91 -0.66 8.52
N TYR A 299 -17.69 -0.77 9.60
CA TYR A 299 -18.14 0.34 10.44
C TYR A 299 -17.17 0.65 11.57
N SER A 300 -17.41 1.78 12.23
CA SER A 300 -16.72 2.08 13.48
C SER A 300 -17.19 1.16 14.61
N ILE A 301 -16.31 0.90 15.55
CA ILE A 301 -16.54 0.07 16.72
C ILE A 301 -16.13 0.81 17.99
N ASN A 302 -16.80 0.55 19.09
CA ASN A 302 -16.28 0.77 20.42
C ASN A 302 -15.67 -0.54 20.95
N ILE A 303 -14.64 -0.41 21.74
CA ILE A 303 -13.95 -1.54 22.35
C ILE A 303 -13.84 -1.38 23.86
N GLY A 304 -13.94 -2.48 24.60
CA GLY A 304 -13.44 -2.61 25.94
C GLY A 304 -12.15 -3.42 25.89
N TYR A 305 -11.10 -2.98 26.57
CA TYR A 305 -9.82 -3.65 26.58
C TYR A 305 -9.17 -3.63 27.95
N THR A 306 -8.19 -4.48 28.13
CA THR A 306 -7.32 -4.52 29.30
C THR A 306 -5.87 -4.34 28.84
N ASP A 307 -5.13 -3.48 29.53
CA ASP A 307 -3.68 -3.40 29.36
C ASP A 307 -3.04 -4.58 30.11
N THR A 308 -2.24 -5.35 29.41
CA THR A 308 -1.52 -6.51 29.95
C THR A 308 -0.04 -6.36 29.65
N THR A 309 0.80 -6.62 30.63
CA THR A 309 2.25 -6.49 30.46
C THR A 309 2.82 -7.82 29.96
N ILE A 310 3.63 -7.73 28.91
CA ILE A 310 4.44 -8.84 28.40
C ILE A 310 5.91 -8.49 28.47
N ASP A 311 6.78 -9.47 28.57
CA ASP A 311 8.21 -9.27 28.45
C ASP A 311 8.61 -9.27 26.97
N LEU A 312 9.23 -8.19 26.53
CA LEU A 312 9.86 -8.08 25.21
C LEU A 312 11.33 -7.75 25.41
N TRP A 313 12.21 -8.70 25.14
CA TRP A 313 13.66 -8.54 25.23
C TRP A 313 14.16 -8.08 26.63
N GLY A 314 13.53 -8.56 27.68
CA GLY A 314 13.88 -8.19 29.05
C GLY A 314 13.28 -6.86 29.52
N ILE A 315 12.40 -6.24 28.71
CA ILE A 315 11.67 -5.02 29.10
C ILE A 315 10.18 -5.29 29.11
N ALA A 316 9.55 -4.90 30.21
CA ALA A 316 8.11 -4.96 30.37
C ALA A 316 7.42 -4.03 29.38
N SER A 317 6.64 -4.61 28.46
CA SER A 317 5.90 -3.88 27.43
C SER A 317 4.41 -4.13 27.59
N ASN A 318 3.61 -3.08 27.47
CA ASN A 318 2.16 -3.20 27.58
C ASN A 318 1.51 -3.42 26.24
N ILE A 319 0.66 -4.44 26.18
CA ILE A 319 -0.22 -4.71 25.06
C ILE A 319 -1.68 -4.53 25.48
N LYS A 320 -2.53 -4.20 24.52
CA LYS A 320 -3.98 -4.04 24.72
C LYS A 320 -4.72 -5.28 24.25
N ILE A 321 -5.48 -5.91 25.15
CA ILE A 321 -6.26 -7.11 24.84
C ILE A 321 -7.74 -6.74 24.88
N ILE A 322 -8.44 -6.93 23.76
CA ILE A 322 -9.87 -6.68 23.65
C ILE A 322 -10.64 -7.70 24.47
N THR A 323 -11.44 -7.22 25.39
CA THR A 323 -12.36 -8.03 26.20
C THR A 323 -13.74 -8.11 25.57
N ASN A 324 -14.22 -7.02 25.03
CA ASN A 324 -15.51 -6.90 24.33
C ASN A 324 -15.49 -5.81 23.28
N TRP A 325 -16.38 -5.90 22.32
CA TRP A 325 -16.50 -4.90 21.26
C TRP A 325 -17.95 -4.82 20.76
N ARG A 326 -18.29 -3.70 20.16
CA ARG A 326 -19.58 -3.47 19.53
C ARG A 326 -19.44 -2.54 18.35
N VAL A 327 -20.18 -2.81 17.27
CA VAL A 327 -20.37 -1.83 16.20
C VAL A 327 -20.99 -0.56 16.79
N SER A 328 -20.45 0.58 16.41
CA SER A 328 -20.90 1.88 16.93
C SER A 328 -20.78 2.93 15.83
N ILE A 329 -21.75 2.97 14.94
CA ILE A 329 -21.85 4.01 13.91
C ILE A 329 -22.27 5.31 14.59
N ALA A 330 -21.53 6.40 14.37
CA ALA A 330 -21.90 7.68 14.97
C ALA A 330 -23.34 8.08 14.58
N PRO A 331 -24.21 8.45 15.55
CA PRO A 331 -25.56 8.91 15.23
C PRO A 331 -25.59 10.05 14.21
N THR A 332 -24.62 10.94 14.26
CA THR A 332 -24.44 12.02 13.27
C THR A 332 -24.26 11.50 11.85
N CYS A 333 -23.59 10.34 11.67
CA CYS A 333 -23.46 9.69 10.34
C CYS A 333 -24.80 9.16 9.83
N LEU A 334 -25.59 8.54 10.70
CA LEU A 334 -26.94 8.07 10.36
C LEU A 334 -27.87 9.24 10.04
N ASN A 335 -27.79 10.32 10.81
CA ASN A 335 -28.57 11.55 10.58
C ASN A 335 -28.18 12.23 9.26
N LYS A 336 -26.88 12.27 8.93
CA LYS A 336 -26.38 12.75 7.61
C LYS A 336 -26.87 11.86 6.47
N LEU A 337 -26.94 10.53 6.65
CA LEU A 337 -27.55 9.62 5.67
C LEU A 337 -29.03 9.95 5.45
N GLY A 338 -29.80 10.15 6.52
CA GLY A 338 -31.19 10.61 6.43
C GLY A 338 -31.30 11.92 5.64
N ARG A 339 -30.41 12.90 5.89
CA ARG A 339 -30.37 14.15 5.14
C ARG A 339 -30.11 13.95 3.64
N ILE A 340 -29.18 13.03 3.28
CA ILE A 340 -28.94 12.66 1.87
C ILE A 340 -30.22 12.11 1.22
N LEU A 341 -30.98 11.32 1.95
CA LEU A 341 -32.24 10.74 1.50
C LEU A 341 -33.43 11.72 1.53
N ASN A 342 -33.22 12.98 1.97
CA ASN A 342 -34.25 13.97 2.24
C ASN A 342 -35.30 13.51 3.29
N ILE A 343 -34.86 12.71 4.25
CA ILE A 343 -35.69 12.21 5.36
C ILE A 343 -35.24 12.93 6.64
N PRO A 344 -36.13 13.61 7.38
CA PRO A 344 -35.78 14.21 8.64
C PRO A 344 -35.52 13.12 9.69
N LEU A 345 -34.26 12.88 10.02
CA LEU A 345 -33.82 11.91 11.02
C LEU A 345 -33.03 12.61 12.12
N SER A 346 -33.36 12.32 13.37
CA SER A 346 -32.69 12.83 14.56
C SER A 346 -32.46 11.69 15.55
N LEU A 347 -31.55 10.77 15.20
CA LEU A 347 -31.14 9.69 16.08
C LEU A 347 -30.17 10.19 17.15
N ASN A 348 -30.27 9.58 18.33
CA ASN A 348 -29.36 9.77 19.44
C ASN A 348 -28.87 8.40 19.94
N ALA A 349 -27.67 8.33 20.46
CA ALA A 349 -27.07 7.11 21.01
C ALA A 349 -27.88 6.49 22.17
N ASN A 350 -28.69 7.30 22.87
CA ASN A 350 -29.54 6.87 23.98
C ASN A 350 -30.85 6.20 23.54
N TYR A 351 -31.18 6.19 22.25
CA TYR A 351 -32.39 5.55 21.75
C TYR A 351 -32.22 4.03 21.70
N GLY A 352 -33.26 3.29 22.20
CA GLY A 352 -33.27 1.83 22.16
C GLY A 352 -33.10 1.29 20.74
N GLU A 353 -33.69 1.95 19.76
CA GLU A 353 -33.59 1.65 18.34
C GLU A 353 -32.12 1.62 17.84
N TYR A 354 -31.34 2.62 18.23
CA TYR A 354 -29.93 2.67 17.91
C TYR A 354 -29.16 1.51 18.57
N ALA A 355 -29.41 1.25 19.85
CA ALA A 355 -28.73 0.20 20.58
C ALA A 355 -29.00 -1.20 20.00
N GLU A 356 -30.24 -1.49 19.59
CA GLU A 356 -30.64 -2.76 18.98
C GLU A 356 -30.01 -2.92 17.58
N LEU A 357 -30.01 -1.88 16.76
CA LEU A 357 -29.34 -1.90 15.46
C LEU A 357 -27.83 -2.19 15.60
N MET A 358 -27.13 -1.49 16.50
CA MET A 358 -25.70 -1.73 16.73
C MET A 358 -25.43 -3.15 17.25
N SER A 359 -26.31 -3.67 18.12
CA SER A 359 -26.25 -5.04 18.63
C SER A 359 -26.42 -6.07 17.49
N PHE A 360 -27.40 -5.85 16.61
CA PHE A 360 -27.64 -6.71 15.46
C PHE A 360 -26.42 -6.75 14.53
N LEU A 361 -25.91 -5.58 14.10
CA LEU A 361 -24.74 -5.49 13.21
C LEU A 361 -23.50 -6.14 13.84
N THR A 362 -23.36 -6.06 15.18
CA THR A 362 -22.26 -6.70 15.90
C THR A 362 -22.36 -8.23 15.89
N LYS A 363 -23.57 -8.77 16.16
CA LYS A 363 -23.80 -10.23 16.29
C LYS A 363 -23.75 -10.94 14.94
N THR A 364 -24.27 -10.30 13.90
CA THR A 364 -24.39 -10.93 12.58
C THR A 364 -23.19 -10.65 11.66
N GLY A 365 -22.47 -9.53 11.88
CA GLY A 365 -21.44 -9.05 10.96
C GLY A 365 -21.99 -8.53 9.62
N MET A 366 -23.32 -8.43 9.47
CA MET A 366 -23.96 -7.91 8.27
C MET A 366 -23.72 -6.42 8.13
N THR A 367 -23.74 -5.93 6.88
CA THR A 367 -23.77 -4.50 6.57
C THR A 367 -25.23 -4.03 6.40
N LEU A 368 -25.44 -2.71 6.44
CA LEU A 368 -26.74 -2.13 6.09
C LEU A 368 -27.12 -2.46 4.63
N LEU A 369 -26.14 -2.64 3.75
CA LEU A 369 -26.40 -3.09 2.38
C LEU A 369 -26.88 -4.53 2.34
N ASP A 370 -26.24 -5.44 3.08
CA ASP A 370 -26.67 -6.82 3.18
C ASP A 370 -28.12 -6.90 3.71
N LEU A 371 -28.44 -6.04 4.67
CA LEU A 371 -29.79 -6.00 5.26
C LEU A 371 -30.87 -5.61 4.23
N ILE A 372 -30.64 -4.58 3.41
CA ILE A 372 -31.64 -4.14 2.41
C ILE A 372 -31.76 -5.10 1.22
N ASP A 373 -30.73 -5.89 0.93
CA ASP A 373 -30.71 -6.87 -0.17
C ASP A 373 -31.23 -8.26 0.23
N LEU A 374 -31.68 -8.47 1.49
CA LEU A 374 -32.30 -9.72 1.94
C LEU A 374 -33.57 -10.05 1.18
N GLN A 375 -33.94 -11.32 1.12
CA GLN A 375 -35.26 -11.74 0.67
C GLN A 375 -36.34 -11.14 1.57
N GLU A 376 -37.57 -10.92 1.02
CA GLU A 376 -38.63 -10.16 1.70
C GLU A 376 -39.01 -10.74 3.06
N MET A 377 -39.16 -12.06 3.15
CA MET A 377 -39.50 -12.74 4.40
C MET A 377 -38.42 -12.60 5.47
N ASP A 378 -37.16 -12.74 5.07
CA ASP A 378 -36.00 -12.60 5.98
C ASP A 378 -35.83 -11.16 6.44
N PHE A 379 -36.06 -10.21 5.54
CA PHE A 379 -35.98 -8.78 5.87
C PHE A 379 -37.02 -8.40 6.94
N HIS A 380 -38.29 -8.78 6.76
CA HIS A 380 -39.33 -8.48 7.75
C HIS A 380 -39.06 -9.17 9.09
N SER A 381 -38.67 -10.43 9.07
CA SER A 381 -38.30 -11.16 10.28
C SER A 381 -37.20 -10.47 11.06
N ILE A 382 -36.15 -10.03 10.37
CA ILE A 382 -34.98 -9.40 10.99
C ILE A 382 -35.31 -7.98 11.46
N THR A 383 -36.03 -7.18 10.66
CA THR A 383 -36.41 -5.83 11.08
C THR A 383 -37.38 -5.85 12.26
N ASP A 384 -38.29 -6.84 12.36
CA ASP A 384 -39.12 -7.02 13.53
C ASP A 384 -38.32 -7.48 14.76
N GLN A 385 -37.29 -8.28 14.57
CA GLN A 385 -36.37 -8.64 15.66
C GLN A 385 -35.60 -7.41 16.17
N ILE A 386 -35.10 -6.53 15.28
CA ILE A 386 -34.36 -5.33 15.67
C ILE A 386 -35.23 -4.30 16.34
N TYR A 387 -36.43 -4.04 15.79
CA TYR A 387 -37.28 -2.89 16.14
C TYR A 387 -38.55 -3.25 16.88
N GLY A 388 -38.89 -4.53 17.02
CA GLY A 388 -40.15 -4.97 17.64
C GLY A 388 -40.35 -4.53 19.07
N ASN A 389 -39.29 -4.38 19.83
CA ASN A 389 -39.30 -4.02 21.27
C ASN A 389 -38.91 -2.56 21.54
N THR A 390 -38.72 -1.74 20.49
CA THR A 390 -38.33 -0.33 20.67
C THR A 390 -39.49 0.63 20.62
N ASN A 391 -39.46 1.67 21.49
CA ASN A 391 -40.49 2.71 21.53
C ASN A 391 -40.38 3.72 20.38
N THR A 392 -39.22 3.78 19.71
CA THR A 392 -38.94 4.66 18.57
C THR A 392 -38.64 3.81 17.34
N LYS A 393 -39.12 4.21 16.17
CA LYS A 393 -38.97 3.47 14.92
C LYS A 393 -38.53 4.37 13.75
N HIS A 394 -37.85 5.48 14.06
CA HIS A 394 -37.48 6.47 13.05
C HIS A 394 -36.50 5.90 12.02
N PHE A 395 -35.53 5.09 12.44
CA PHE A 395 -34.57 4.49 11.53
C PHE A 395 -35.13 3.26 10.80
N ARG A 396 -36.14 2.59 11.35
CA ARG A 396 -36.85 1.52 10.65
C ARG A 396 -37.46 2.03 9.34
N GLU A 397 -38.10 3.20 9.37
CA GLU A 397 -38.65 3.83 8.16
C GLU A 397 -37.57 4.12 7.12
N VAL A 398 -36.39 4.58 7.57
CA VAL A 398 -35.25 4.79 6.70
C VAL A 398 -34.79 3.48 6.04
N ILE A 399 -34.67 2.39 6.78
CA ILE A 399 -34.31 1.07 6.27
C ILE A 399 -35.33 0.55 5.26
N GLU A 400 -36.61 0.74 5.52
CA GLU A 400 -37.69 0.35 4.59
C GLU A 400 -37.66 1.15 3.28
N ILE A 401 -37.40 2.46 3.35
CA ILE A 401 -37.21 3.31 2.18
C ILE A 401 -35.91 2.89 1.43
N LEU A 402 -34.83 2.65 2.14
CA LEU A 402 -33.58 2.17 1.54
C LEU A 402 -33.78 0.85 0.78
N ARG A 403 -34.53 -0.09 1.35
CA ARG A 403 -34.86 -1.35 0.70
C ARG A 403 -35.68 -1.13 -0.56
N ARG A 404 -36.81 -0.39 -0.42
CA ARG A 404 -37.75 -0.16 -1.52
C ARG A 404 -37.09 0.53 -2.71
N ASP A 405 -36.25 1.55 -2.44
CA ASP A 405 -35.75 2.47 -3.46
C ASP A 405 -34.30 2.17 -3.88
N TYR A 406 -33.49 1.48 -3.06
CA TYR A 406 -32.06 1.31 -3.27
C TYR A 406 -31.57 -0.15 -3.22
N SER A 407 -32.48 -1.13 -3.22
CA SER A 407 -32.11 -2.55 -3.40
C SER A 407 -31.48 -2.81 -4.78
N SER A 408 -30.91 -4.00 -4.98
CA SER A 408 -30.19 -4.38 -6.22
C SER A 408 -30.97 -4.10 -7.51
N ASP A 409 -32.28 -4.26 -7.48
CA ASP A 409 -33.16 -4.22 -8.66
C ASP A 409 -33.74 -2.81 -8.98
N SER A 410 -33.52 -1.84 -8.10
CA SER A 410 -34.04 -0.48 -8.28
C SER A 410 -33.32 0.30 -9.39
N VAL A 411 -34.00 1.29 -10.01
CA VAL A 411 -33.44 2.11 -11.11
C VAL A 411 -33.39 3.60 -10.72
N ILE A 412 -33.28 3.90 -9.45
CA ILE A 412 -33.26 5.28 -8.95
C ILE A 412 -31.90 5.90 -9.16
N PHE A 413 -31.86 7.14 -9.65
CA PHE A 413 -30.64 7.91 -9.82
C PHE A 413 -30.04 8.32 -8.47
N GLY A 414 -28.79 8.01 -8.23
CA GLY A 414 -28.11 8.14 -6.93
C GLY A 414 -27.99 6.82 -6.15
N LYS A 415 -28.52 5.72 -6.69
CA LYS A 415 -28.54 4.39 -6.08
C LYS A 415 -27.16 3.90 -5.67
N ASN A 416 -26.19 3.97 -6.59
CA ASN A 416 -24.86 3.42 -6.35
C ASN A 416 -24.11 4.18 -5.24
N VAL A 417 -24.34 5.49 -5.15
CA VAL A 417 -23.76 6.31 -4.07
C VAL A 417 -24.36 5.91 -2.72
N VAL A 418 -25.68 5.76 -2.65
CA VAL A 418 -26.36 5.32 -1.42
C VAL A 418 -25.88 3.92 -1.02
N ARG A 419 -25.89 2.97 -1.93
CA ARG A 419 -25.41 1.60 -1.66
C ARG A 419 -23.96 1.56 -1.18
N TYR A 420 -23.10 2.38 -1.79
CA TYR A 420 -21.73 2.55 -1.32
C TYR A 420 -21.67 3.10 0.11
N LEU A 421 -22.46 4.11 0.44
CA LEU A 421 -22.53 4.66 1.80
C LEU A 421 -22.99 3.60 2.81
N LEU A 422 -23.90 2.70 2.44
CA LEU A 422 -24.37 1.64 3.33
C LEU A 422 -23.28 0.64 3.74
N ILE A 423 -22.24 0.45 2.93
CA ILE A 423 -21.07 -0.37 3.30
C ILE A 423 -19.97 0.45 3.96
N ASN A 424 -19.89 1.74 3.67
CA ASN A 424 -18.79 2.62 4.09
C ASN A 424 -19.32 3.91 4.73
N LEU A 425 -20.13 3.74 5.78
CA LEU A 425 -20.77 4.84 6.49
C LEU A 425 -19.76 5.52 7.44
N ARG A 426 -18.88 6.33 6.83
CA ARG A 426 -17.87 7.12 7.52
C ARG A 426 -18.18 8.61 7.36
N GLU A 427 -17.87 9.40 8.37
CA GLU A 427 -18.11 10.85 8.34
C GLU A 427 -17.47 11.50 7.10
N LYS A 428 -16.23 11.17 6.81
CA LYS A 428 -15.53 11.67 5.62
C LYS A 428 -16.27 11.35 4.33
N SER A 429 -16.72 10.11 4.16
CA SER A 429 -17.46 9.69 2.95
C SER A 429 -18.78 10.44 2.79
N LEU A 430 -19.45 10.73 3.89
CA LEU A 430 -20.72 11.49 3.87
C LEU A 430 -20.49 12.96 3.48
N ILE A 431 -19.46 13.60 4.05
CA ILE A 431 -19.12 14.99 3.73
C ILE A 431 -18.73 15.13 2.24
N ASP A 432 -17.98 14.17 1.72
CA ASP A 432 -17.51 14.20 0.34
C ASP A 432 -18.61 14.05 -0.71
N VAL A 433 -19.69 13.37 -0.38
CA VAL A 433 -20.85 13.20 -1.29
C VAL A 433 -21.93 14.25 -1.12
N MET A 434 -21.91 15.04 -0.05
CA MET A 434 -22.89 16.10 0.19
C MET A 434 -22.52 17.40 -0.54
N PRO A 435 -23.52 18.17 -1.06
CA PRO A 435 -23.28 19.47 -1.65
C PRO A 435 -22.72 20.46 -0.62
N ASN A 436 -21.78 21.28 -1.06
CA ASN A 436 -21.20 22.36 -0.26
C ASN A 436 -21.19 23.66 -1.07
N ARG A 437 -20.61 24.74 -0.51
CA ARG A 437 -20.53 26.07 -1.17
C ARG A 437 -19.81 26.07 -2.55
N PHE A 438 -19.05 25.04 -2.87
CA PHE A 438 -18.30 24.91 -4.11
C PHE A 438 -18.92 23.92 -5.08
N THR A 439 -19.86 23.10 -4.64
CA THR A 439 -20.46 22.03 -5.45
C THR A 439 -21.99 22.24 -5.53
N LYS A 440 -22.55 22.09 -6.73
CA LYS A 440 -24.00 22.14 -6.97
C LYS A 440 -24.64 20.80 -6.57
N MET A 441 -25.93 20.80 -6.33
CA MET A 441 -26.71 19.56 -6.18
C MET A 441 -26.72 18.75 -7.47
N LEU A 442 -26.84 17.45 -7.32
CA LEU A 442 -26.98 16.51 -8.42
C LEU A 442 -28.36 16.67 -9.07
N ALA A 443 -28.38 17.17 -10.30
CA ALA A 443 -29.62 17.41 -11.04
C ALA A 443 -30.31 16.08 -11.40
N GLY A 444 -31.64 16.01 -11.24
CA GLY A 444 -32.46 14.86 -11.59
C GLY A 444 -32.49 13.73 -10.54
N SER A 445 -31.83 13.90 -9.39
CA SER A 445 -31.89 12.98 -8.26
C SER A 445 -32.79 13.55 -7.15
N PRO A 446 -33.63 12.74 -6.49
CA PRO A 446 -34.33 13.15 -5.29
C PRO A 446 -33.42 13.28 -4.08
N LEU A 447 -32.16 12.91 -4.21
CA LEU A 447 -31.18 12.84 -3.14
C LEU A 447 -30.41 14.16 -3.01
N TYR A 448 -30.06 14.50 -1.78
CA TYR A 448 -29.18 15.62 -1.45
C TYR A 448 -27.70 15.25 -1.68
N LEU A 449 -27.31 15.10 -2.95
CA LEU A 449 -25.97 14.69 -3.35
C LEU A 449 -25.27 15.79 -4.16
N ALA A 450 -23.96 15.83 -4.08
CA ALA A 450 -23.13 16.70 -4.90
C ALA A 450 -23.13 16.28 -6.38
N SER A 451 -23.08 17.26 -7.29
CA SER A 451 -23.07 17.01 -8.75
C SER A 451 -21.95 16.08 -9.22
N GLY A 452 -20.84 16.05 -8.52
CA GLY A 452 -19.73 15.12 -8.78
C GLY A 452 -20.04 13.64 -8.56
N CYS A 453 -21.17 13.32 -7.90
CA CYS A 453 -21.62 11.93 -7.73
C CYS A 453 -22.19 11.30 -9.01
N ARG A 454 -22.52 12.10 -10.01
CA ARG A 454 -23.10 11.61 -11.27
C ARG A 454 -22.22 10.59 -12.01
N PRO A 455 -20.90 10.76 -12.14
CA PRO A 455 -20.02 9.75 -12.73
C PRO A 455 -20.09 8.41 -11.96
N PHE A 456 -20.20 8.46 -10.64
CA PHE A 456 -20.29 7.27 -9.80
C PHE A 456 -21.55 6.45 -10.08
N GLU A 457 -22.68 7.10 -10.36
CA GLU A 457 -23.92 6.39 -10.71
C GLU A 457 -23.80 5.60 -12.00
N ARG A 458 -23.10 6.14 -12.98
CA ARG A 458 -22.94 5.49 -14.27
C ARG A 458 -21.75 4.51 -14.25
N ASN A 459 -20.62 5.01 -13.86
CA ASN A 459 -19.37 4.25 -13.83
C ASN A 459 -18.66 4.51 -12.50
N PRO A 460 -18.79 3.61 -11.51
CA PRO A 460 -18.25 3.81 -10.18
C PRO A 460 -16.72 3.88 -10.13
N LEU A 461 -16.03 3.44 -11.17
CA LEU A 461 -14.56 3.56 -11.26
C LEU A 461 -14.11 4.99 -11.59
N LEU A 462 -14.99 5.80 -12.18
CA LEU A 462 -14.69 7.17 -12.60
C LEU A 462 -15.13 8.21 -11.58
N ALA A 463 -15.71 7.77 -10.47
CA ALA A 463 -16.18 8.69 -9.45
C ALA A 463 -15.04 9.55 -8.91
N ASN A 464 -15.27 10.86 -8.85
CA ASN A 464 -14.56 11.76 -7.96
C ASN A 464 -15.04 11.56 -6.51
N LEU A 465 -15.29 10.30 -6.12
CA LEU A 465 -15.38 9.98 -4.71
C LEU A 465 -14.10 10.44 -4.05
N PRO A 466 -14.22 10.82 -2.79
CA PRO A 466 -13.23 11.64 -2.14
C PRO A 466 -11.88 11.24 -2.61
N HIS A 467 -11.14 12.22 -3.06
CA HIS A 467 -9.74 12.08 -3.38
C HIS A 467 -9.00 11.58 -2.15
N SER A 468 -9.36 10.38 -1.71
CA SER A 468 -8.49 9.67 -0.83
C SER A 468 -7.30 9.27 -1.68
N LYS A 469 -6.35 10.18 -1.78
CA LYS A 469 -4.95 9.86 -2.04
C LYS A 469 -4.49 8.73 -1.13
N THR A 470 -5.25 8.45 -0.09
CA THR A 470 -5.13 7.31 0.79
C THR A 470 -6.22 6.32 0.41
N ALA A 471 -5.81 5.21 -0.12
CA ALA A 471 -6.58 4.07 -0.61
C ALA A 471 -7.50 3.39 0.45
N GLU A 472 -8.18 4.15 1.27
CA GLU A 472 -9.07 3.60 2.29
C GLU A 472 -10.39 3.09 1.71
N VAL A 473 -10.76 3.58 0.53
CA VAL A 473 -11.91 3.07 -0.19
C VAL A 473 -11.42 2.12 -1.26
N SER A 474 -11.45 0.85 -0.94
CA SER A 474 -11.16 -0.19 -1.91
C SER A 474 -12.14 -0.06 -3.08
N ILE A 475 -11.62 -0.01 -4.31
CA ILE A 475 -12.42 -0.10 -5.54
C ILE A 475 -13.35 -1.33 -5.48
N THR A 476 -12.94 -2.38 -4.80
CA THR A 476 -13.74 -3.56 -4.52
C THR A 476 -15.04 -3.24 -3.76
N LYS A 477 -15.00 -2.32 -2.76
CA LYS A 477 -16.20 -1.87 -2.04
C LYS A 477 -17.14 -1.09 -2.96
N ILE A 478 -16.57 -0.24 -3.83
CA ILE A 478 -17.37 0.53 -4.79
C ILE A 478 -18.10 -0.41 -5.74
N LEU A 479 -17.41 -1.41 -6.26
CA LEU A 479 -17.97 -2.37 -7.19
C LEU A 479 -19.00 -3.30 -6.52
N SER A 480 -18.75 -3.74 -5.29
CA SER A 480 -19.73 -4.52 -4.52
C SER A 480 -21.03 -3.75 -4.29
N ALA A 481 -20.96 -2.44 -4.15
CA ALA A 481 -22.13 -1.58 -3.99
C ALA A 481 -22.93 -1.41 -5.28
N SER A 482 -22.31 -1.38 -6.43
CA SER A 482 -22.94 -1.04 -7.71
C SER A 482 -23.70 -2.22 -8.37
N GLY A 483 -23.57 -3.45 -7.85
CA GLY A 483 -24.20 -4.65 -8.42
C GLY A 483 -23.35 -5.35 -9.50
N THR A 484 -23.69 -6.61 -9.80
CA THR A 484 -22.80 -7.54 -10.54
C THR A 484 -22.79 -7.37 -12.06
N GLU A 485 -23.87 -6.89 -12.69
CA GLU A 485 -23.98 -6.90 -14.15
C GLU A 485 -22.97 -6.01 -14.88
N LYS A 486 -22.58 -4.88 -14.30
CA LYS A 486 -21.64 -3.92 -14.91
C LYS A 486 -20.18 -4.17 -14.55
N ILE A 487 -19.92 -4.99 -13.56
CA ILE A 487 -18.56 -5.23 -13.03
C ILE A 487 -17.64 -5.81 -14.09
N ASN A 488 -18.12 -6.76 -14.88
CA ASN A 488 -17.32 -7.45 -15.91
C ASN A 488 -16.84 -6.49 -17.00
N ILE A 489 -17.66 -5.49 -17.35
CA ILE A 489 -17.30 -4.46 -18.34
C ILE A 489 -16.17 -3.56 -17.80
N LEU A 490 -16.16 -3.27 -16.49
CA LEU A 490 -15.23 -2.36 -15.86
C LEU A 490 -13.87 -3.01 -15.49
N LEU A 491 -13.79 -4.32 -15.50
CA LEU A 491 -12.59 -5.09 -15.11
C LEU A 491 -11.33 -4.74 -15.87
N PRO A 492 -11.32 -4.61 -17.20
CA PRO A 492 -10.12 -4.30 -17.95
C PRO A 492 -9.47 -3.00 -17.49
N TYR A 493 -10.28 -1.96 -17.33
CA TYR A 493 -9.83 -0.67 -16.80
C TYR A 493 -9.20 -0.78 -15.41
N LEU A 494 -9.87 -1.51 -14.51
CA LEU A 494 -9.40 -1.70 -13.14
C LEU A 494 -8.05 -2.44 -13.09
N ARG A 495 -7.89 -3.48 -13.91
CA ARG A 495 -6.66 -4.26 -13.99
C ARG A 495 -5.49 -3.41 -14.48
N ILE A 496 -5.68 -2.67 -15.57
CA ILE A 496 -4.65 -1.80 -16.14
C ILE A 496 -4.29 -0.70 -15.14
N ARG A 497 -5.28 -0.05 -14.51
CA ARG A 497 -5.05 0.97 -13.49
C ARG A 497 -4.24 0.42 -12.29
N ASN A 498 -4.60 -0.76 -11.81
CA ASN A 498 -3.89 -1.41 -10.71
C ASN A 498 -2.45 -1.80 -11.11
N ALA A 499 -2.25 -2.25 -12.35
CA ALA A 499 -0.93 -2.56 -12.86
C ALA A 499 -0.05 -1.30 -12.95
N ILE A 500 -0.58 -0.20 -13.52
CA ILE A 500 0.11 1.10 -13.59
C ILE A 500 0.50 1.58 -12.18
N ASN A 501 -0.43 1.57 -11.23
CA ASN A 501 -0.19 2.06 -9.87
C ASN A 501 0.77 1.17 -9.06
N LYS A 502 0.87 -0.11 -9.41
CA LYS A 502 1.73 -1.07 -8.70
C LYS A 502 3.17 -1.05 -9.20
N SER A 503 3.34 -0.96 -10.52
CA SER A 503 4.67 -1.07 -11.17
C SER A 503 5.29 0.26 -11.55
N GLY A 504 4.51 1.36 -11.56
CA GLY A 504 4.96 2.64 -12.13
C GLY A 504 5.14 2.63 -13.65
N GLU A 505 4.89 1.51 -14.34
CA GLU A 505 4.98 1.41 -15.79
C GLU A 505 3.71 1.94 -16.47
N LEU A 506 3.86 2.52 -17.65
CA LEU A 506 2.74 3.11 -18.38
C LEU A 506 2.04 2.10 -19.31
N TYR A 507 2.78 1.16 -19.89
CA TYR A 507 2.27 0.21 -20.88
C TYR A 507 2.48 -1.24 -20.46
N PHE A 508 1.49 -2.08 -20.77
CA PHE A 508 1.47 -3.51 -20.44
C PHE A 508 1.04 -4.32 -21.64
N LYS A 509 1.46 -5.56 -21.73
CA LYS A 509 0.96 -6.45 -22.78
C LYS A 509 -0.52 -6.76 -22.58
N ALA A 510 -1.33 -6.55 -23.60
CA ALA A 510 -2.76 -6.84 -23.58
C ALA A 510 -3.05 -8.27 -23.14
N SER A 511 -2.31 -9.25 -23.68
CA SER A 511 -2.47 -10.67 -23.39
C SER A 511 -2.29 -11.05 -21.93
N GLU A 512 -1.55 -10.25 -21.14
CA GLU A 512 -1.30 -10.51 -19.72
C GLU A 512 -2.38 -9.90 -18.82
N ILE A 513 -3.18 -8.95 -19.32
CA ILE A 513 -4.10 -8.17 -18.49
C ILE A 513 -5.57 -8.37 -18.89
N ALA A 514 -5.91 -8.30 -20.17
CA ALA A 514 -7.29 -8.38 -20.66
C ALA A 514 -7.35 -8.77 -22.13
N SER A 515 -8.43 -9.43 -22.54
CA SER A 515 -8.65 -9.74 -23.95
C SER A 515 -9.07 -8.49 -24.75
N ASP A 516 -8.72 -8.45 -26.05
CA ASP A 516 -9.10 -7.32 -26.91
C ASP A 516 -10.62 -7.10 -26.94
N LYS A 517 -11.39 -8.18 -26.90
CA LYS A 517 -12.86 -8.10 -26.82
C LYS A 517 -13.31 -7.36 -25.57
N SER A 518 -12.77 -7.69 -24.41
CA SER A 518 -13.15 -7.04 -23.14
C SER A 518 -12.73 -5.58 -23.08
N ILE A 519 -11.64 -5.22 -23.73
CA ILE A 519 -11.18 -3.83 -23.87
C ILE A 519 -12.15 -3.05 -24.78
N ASN A 520 -12.56 -3.63 -25.89
CA ASN A 520 -13.52 -3.01 -26.81
C ASN A 520 -14.89 -2.84 -26.14
N ASP A 521 -15.40 -3.87 -25.47
CA ASP A 521 -16.66 -3.82 -24.74
C ASP A 521 -16.65 -2.70 -23.68
N TYR A 522 -15.52 -2.52 -22.98
CA TYR A 522 -15.33 -1.41 -22.04
C TYR A 522 -15.33 -0.04 -22.74
N ASN A 523 -14.57 0.13 -23.81
CA ASN A 523 -14.48 1.40 -24.52
C ASN A 523 -15.82 1.81 -25.15
N GLU A 524 -16.59 0.86 -25.66
CA GLU A 524 -17.94 1.08 -26.19
C GLU A 524 -18.95 1.46 -25.08
N TYR A 525 -18.73 0.99 -23.87
CA TYR A 525 -19.55 1.35 -22.72
C TYR A 525 -19.38 2.82 -22.30
N LEU A 526 -18.22 3.44 -22.57
CA LEU A 526 -17.94 4.83 -22.21
C LEU A 526 -18.75 5.80 -23.07
N VAL A 527 -19.28 6.84 -22.45
CA VAL A 527 -19.85 7.99 -23.20
C VAL A 527 -18.75 8.92 -23.67
N GLU A 528 -19.06 9.72 -24.67
CA GLU A 528 -18.15 10.70 -25.28
C GLU A 528 -17.44 11.56 -24.23
N TRP A 529 -18.15 12.10 -23.26
CA TRP A 529 -17.55 12.86 -22.17
C TRP A 529 -16.51 12.06 -21.36
N GLU A 530 -16.74 10.77 -21.08
CA GLU A 530 -15.80 9.92 -20.36
C GLU A 530 -14.57 9.61 -21.22
N GLN A 531 -14.76 9.44 -22.51
CA GLN A 531 -13.67 9.28 -23.48
C GLN A 531 -12.81 10.55 -23.53
N ASP A 532 -13.43 11.74 -23.60
CA ASP A 532 -12.73 13.03 -23.60
C ASP A 532 -11.92 13.27 -22.32
N GLN A 533 -12.38 12.75 -21.18
CA GLN A 533 -11.61 12.78 -19.92
C GLN A 533 -10.47 11.75 -19.87
N GLY A 534 -10.30 10.94 -20.90
CA GLY A 534 -9.20 10.00 -21.05
C GLY A 534 -9.40 8.68 -20.28
N TYR A 535 -10.63 8.27 -20.01
CA TYR A 535 -10.90 6.99 -19.35
C TYR A 535 -10.83 5.78 -20.30
N SER A 536 -10.67 6.00 -21.58
CA SER A 536 -10.53 4.96 -22.58
C SER A 536 -9.23 4.16 -22.38
N ILE A 537 -9.29 2.87 -22.68
CA ILE A 537 -8.12 2.01 -22.79
C ILE A 537 -7.57 2.13 -24.21
N VAL A 538 -6.33 2.54 -24.33
CA VAL A 538 -5.59 2.59 -25.60
C VAL A 538 -4.85 1.29 -25.77
N ASN A 539 -4.98 0.67 -26.96
CA ASN A 539 -4.21 -0.51 -27.36
C ASN A 539 -3.33 -0.11 -28.55
N ASP A 540 -2.03 -0.10 -28.35
CA ASP A 540 -1.03 0.20 -29.37
C ASP A 540 -0.15 -1.03 -29.59
N SER A 541 -0.38 -1.73 -30.73
CA SER A 541 0.44 -2.89 -31.11
C SER A 541 0.52 -4.00 -30.06
N GLY A 542 -0.59 -4.24 -29.34
CA GLY A 542 -0.67 -5.24 -28.28
C GLY A 542 -0.19 -4.76 -26.90
N LEU A 543 0.13 -3.47 -26.77
CA LEU A 543 0.44 -2.81 -25.51
C LEU A 543 -0.71 -1.89 -25.09
N VAL A 544 -1.18 -2.04 -23.87
CA VAL A 544 -2.34 -1.33 -23.37
C VAL A 544 -1.98 -0.35 -22.26
N THR A 545 -2.69 0.78 -22.24
CA THR A 545 -2.63 1.80 -21.20
C THR A 545 -3.99 2.49 -21.06
N ILE A 546 -4.12 3.36 -20.07
CA ILE A 546 -5.27 4.27 -19.93
C ILE A 546 -4.91 5.61 -20.55
N SER A 547 -5.76 6.11 -21.45
CA SER A 547 -5.54 7.34 -22.22
C SER A 547 -5.17 8.55 -21.34
N ALA A 548 -5.79 8.71 -20.15
CA ALA A 548 -5.48 9.81 -19.24
C ALA A 548 -4.03 9.80 -18.77
N TYR A 549 -3.49 8.62 -18.41
CA TYR A 549 -2.10 8.50 -17.93
C TYR A 549 -1.10 8.82 -19.05
N GLU A 550 -1.37 8.28 -20.23
CA GLU A 550 -0.57 8.55 -21.43
C GLU A 550 -0.60 10.04 -21.80
N THR A 551 -1.79 10.61 -21.92
CA THR A 551 -1.99 12.02 -22.31
C THR A 551 -1.33 12.98 -21.32
N ILE A 552 -1.46 12.74 -20.02
CA ILE A 552 -0.81 13.56 -19.00
C ILE A 552 0.71 13.48 -19.14
N THR A 553 1.25 12.27 -19.31
CA THR A 553 2.70 12.07 -19.47
C THR A 553 3.22 12.78 -20.72
N LEU A 554 2.56 12.61 -21.88
CA LEU A 554 2.94 13.26 -23.13
C LEU A 554 2.87 14.79 -23.04
N LYS A 555 1.81 15.35 -22.42
CA LYS A 555 1.67 16.79 -22.23
C LYS A 555 2.80 17.38 -21.36
N ILE A 556 3.18 16.68 -20.29
CA ILE A 556 4.32 17.11 -19.46
C ILE A 556 5.60 17.13 -20.30
N LEU A 557 5.90 16.03 -20.98
CA LEU A 557 7.14 15.88 -21.74
C LEU A 557 7.19 16.88 -22.91
N GLN A 558 6.08 17.07 -23.61
CA GLN A 558 6.00 18.09 -24.67
C GLN A 558 6.27 19.49 -24.11
N ARG A 559 5.64 19.85 -22.99
CA ARG A 559 5.85 21.15 -22.36
C ARG A 559 7.29 21.33 -21.88
N LEU A 560 7.94 20.29 -21.37
CA LEU A 560 9.36 20.32 -21.02
C LEU A 560 10.25 20.52 -22.27
N LEU A 561 9.91 19.88 -23.39
CA LEU A 561 10.59 20.09 -24.68
C LEU A 561 10.44 21.52 -25.18
N ASP A 562 9.30 22.18 -25.00
CA ASP A 562 9.10 23.58 -25.39
C ASP A 562 10.11 24.50 -24.70
N PHE A 563 10.45 24.25 -23.43
CA PHE A 563 11.48 25.00 -22.70
C PHE A 563 12.90 24.76 -23.24
N THR A 564 13.10 23.73 -24.06
CA THR A 564 14.43 23.45 -24.68
C THR A 564 14.66 24.17 -26.01
N GLN A 565 13.66 24.87 -26.52
CA GLN A 565 13.74 25.47 -27.87
C GLN A 565 14.72 26.65 -27.95
N ALA A 566 14.93 27.37 -26.87
CA ALA A 566 15.82 28.51 -26.82
C ALA A 566 16.41 28.75 -25.44
N GLY A 567 17.67 29.13 -25.38
CA GLY A 567 18.33 29.60 -24.17
C GLY A 567 18.33 31.13 -24.05
N ILE A 568 19.15 31.63 -23.14
CA ILE A 568 19.32 33.07 -22.89
C ILE A 568 20.54 33.60 -23.68
N LYS A 569 20.36 34.68 -24.43
CA LYS A 569 21.47 35.35 -25.12
C LYS A 569 22.48 35.93 -24.11
N GLY A 570 23.78 35.70 -24.35
CA GLY A 570 24.84 36.17 -23.44
C GLY A 570 25.03 35.36 -22.15
N GLN A 571 24.24 34.29 -21.94
CA GLN A 571 24.33 33.47 -20.72
C GLN A 571 25.67 32.75 -20.60
N LYS A 572 26.25 32.36 -21.70
CA LYS A 572 27.55 31.66 -21.73
C LYS A 572 28.68 32.47 -21.10
N GLU A 573 28.71 33.75 -21.39
CA GLU A 573 29.70 34.71 -20.88
C GLU A 573 29.47 34.98 -19.39
N LEU A 574 28.21 35.10 -18.97
CA LEU A 574 27.88 35.27 -17.57
C LEU A 574 28.26 34.03 -16.75
N ASN A 575 27.99 32.84 -17.23
CA ASN A 575 28.36 31.59 -16.58
C ASN A 575 29.90 31.45 -16.45
N ALA A 576 30.63 31.79 -17.52
CA ALA A 576 32.09 31.74 -17.49
C ALA A 576 32.72 32.73 -16.49
N ARG A 577 32.14 33.95 -16.40
CA ARG A 577 32.51 34.93 -15.40
C ARG A 577 32.22 34.47 -13.99
N PHE A 578 31.04 33.95 -13.74
CA PHE A 578 30.67 33.42 -12.43
C PHE A 578 31.61 32.30 -11.95
N ILE A 579 31.95 31.35 -12.82
CA ILE A 579 32.93 30.28 -12.52
C ILE A 579 34.32 30.85 -12.18
N LYS A 580 34.75 31.86 -12.90
CA LYS A 580 36.04 32.52 -12.66
C LYS A 580 36.05 33.26 -11.33
N ASP A 581 34.99 34.03 -11.06
CA ASP A 581 34.88 34.88 -9.84
C ASP A 581 34.72 34.03 -8.57
N HIS A 582 34.17 32.81 -8.71
CA HIS A 582 33.91 31.86 -7.63
C HIS A 582 34.75 30.58 -7.69
N SER A 583 35.92 30.66 -8.31
CA SER A 583 36.78 29.47 -8.51
C SER A 583 37.12 28.70 -7.23
N ALA A 584 37.16 29.35 -6.07
CA ALA A 584 37.38 28.71 -4.79
C ALA A 584 36.19 27.83 -4.31
N LEU A 585 34.96 28.05 -4.83
CA LEU A 585 33.79 27.22 -4.54
C LEU A 585 33.78 25.90 -5.29
N PHE A 586 34.53 25.84 -6.39
CA PHE A 586 34.60 24.66 -7.24
C PHE A 586 35.90 23.94 -6.95
N ASP A 587 35.88 22.97 -6.06
CA ASP A 587 37.00 22.07 -5.84
C ASP A 587 37.34 21.36 -7.15
N LYS A 588 38.63 21.05 -7.39
CA LYS A 588 39.09 20.41 -8.63
C LYS A 588 38.37 19.08 -8.93
N VAL A 589 37.74 18.49 -7.94
CA VAL A 589 37.01 17.21 -8.00
C VAL A 589 35.59 17.38 -8.52
N ASP A 590 34.96 18.58 -8.48
CA ASP A 590 33.57 18.79 -8.83
C ASP A 590 33.33 19.25 -10.28
N VAL A 591 33.86 18.48 -11.21
CA VAL A 591 33.78 18.77 -12.66
C VAL A 591 32.34 18.75 -13.17
N SER A 592 31.48 17.90 -12.62
CA SER A 592 30.09 17.78 -13.06
C SER A 592 29.29 19.03 -12.75
N LYS A 593 29.45 19.63 -11.57
CA LYS A 593 28.77 20.89 -11.20
C LYS A 593 29.31 22.08 -12.00
N GLN A 594 30.62 22.17 -12.21
CA GLN A 594 31.19 23.22 -13.10
C GLN A 594 30.63 23.11 -14.52
N LYS A 595 30.53 21.89 -15.06
CA LYS A 595 29.95 21.64 -16.38
C LYS A 595 28.49 22.05 -16.44
N ALA A 596 27.73 21.71 -15.38
CA ALA A 596 26.32 22.08 -15.25
C ALA A 596 26.14 23.61 -15.30
N ILE A 597 26.90 24.36 -14.50
CA ILE A 597 26.85 25.83 -14.47
C ILE A 597 27.32 26.43 -15.80
N LYS A 598 28.39 25.91 -16.40
CA LYS A 598 28.90 26.39 -17.66
C LYS A 598 27.86 26.41 -18.78
N TYR A 599 26.98 25.41 -18.81
CA TYR A 599 25.97 25.27 -19.85
C TYR A 599 24.55 25.62 -19.40
N ALA A 600 24.36 25.96 -18.13
CA ALA A 600 23.04 26.35 -17.61
C ALA A 600 22.44 27.48 -18.42
N PHE A 601 21.26 27.26 -18.95
CA PHE A 601 20.43 28.21 -19.69
C PHE A 601 21.06 28.80 -20.98
N VAL A 602 22.14 28.19 -21.47
CA VAL A 602 22.79 28.62 -22.71
C VAL A 602 21.96 28.24 -23.93
N ASN A 603 21.47 26.99 -23.97
CA ASN A 603 20.71 26.45 -25.12
C ASN A 603 19.26 26.10 -24.76
N SER A 604 18.86 26.23 -23.52
CA SER A 604 17.58 25.77 -23.00
C SER A 604 17.16 26.64 -21.82
N ARG A 605 15.88 26.84 -21.61
CA ARG A 605 15.32 27.52 -20.42
C ARG A 605 15.06 26.53 -19.27
N ILE A 606 15.28 25.23 -19.49
CA ILE A 606 15.17 24.20 -18.48
C ILE A 606 16.51 23.54 -18.20
N LEU A 607 16.76 23.22 -16.93
CA LEU A 607 17.88 22.40 -16.48
C LEU A 607 17.37 21.26 -15.61
N LEU A 608 17.61 20.04 -16.06
CA LEU A 608 17.32 18.81 -15.31
C LEU A 608 18.59 18.37 -14.58
N ILE A 609 18.51 18.17 -13.28
CA ILE A 609 19.62 17.74 -12.44
C ILE A 609 19.30 16.37 -11.86
N TYR A 610 19.94 15.36 -12.42
CA TYR A 610 19.88 13.98 -11.89
C TYR A 610 21.08 13.72 -11.00
N GLY A 611 20.89 12.92 -9.97
CA GLY A 611 22.01 12.50 -9.14
C GLY A 611 21.55 11.66 -7.96
N ALA A 612 22.45 10.80 -7.51
CA ALA A 612 22.26 9.97 -6.33
C ALA A 612 22.05 10.82 -5.06
N ALA A 613 21.64 10.15 -3.98
CA ALA A 613 21.59 10.77 -2.67
C ALA A 613 22.99 11.32 -2.28
N GLY A 614 23.06 12.56 -1.83
CA GLY A 614 24.32 13.19 -1.38
C GLY A 614 25.25 13.67 -2.47
N THR A 615 24.86 13.71 -3.75
CA THR A 615 25.70 14.26 -4.85
C THR A 615 25.74 15.79 -4.89
N GLY A 616 25.00 16.46 -4.01
CA GLY A 616 25.01 17.92 -3.93
C GLY A 616 24.08 18.61 -4.93
N LYS A 617 22.95 18.01 -5.26
CA LYS A 617 21.87 18.63 -6.07
C LYS A 617 21.45 19.97 -5.52
N THR A 618 21.14 20.02 -4.22
CA THR A 618 20.76 21.26 -3.53
C THR A 618 21.88 22.29 -3.52
N THR A 619 23.14 21.87 -3.44
CA THR A 619 24.30 22.77 -3.58
C THR A 619 24.38 23.37 -4.98
N LEU A 620 24.10 22.58 -6.01
CA LEU A 620 24.05 23.10 -7.37
C LEU A 620 22.88 24.07 -7.57
N ILE A 621 21.71 23.80 -6.96
CA ILE A 621 20.59 24.75 -6.91
C ILE A 621 21.03 26.07 -6.28
N ASN A 622 21.77 26.03 -5.17
CA ASN A 622 22.29 27.24 -4.51
C ASN A 622 23.25 28.03 -5.43
N TYR A 623 24.14 27.37 -6.14
CA TYR A 623 25.04 28.03 -7.09
C TYR A 623 24.26 28.66 -8.26
N ILE A 624 23.26 27.97 -8.82
CA ILE A 624 22.44 28.54 -9.89
C ILE A 624 21.58 29.69 -9.38
N SER A 625 21.08 29.63 -8.16
CA SER A 625 20.38 30.73 -7.51
C SER A 625 21.29 31.94 -7.37
N SER A 626 22.55 31.75 -6.99
CA SER A 626 23.57 32.80 -6.85
C SER A 626 24.04 33.38 -8.20
N LEU A 627 23.96 32.58 -9.29
CA LEU A 627 24.25 33.05 -10.66
C LEU A 627 23.26 34.16 -11.10
N MET A 628 22.04 34.17 -10.54
CA MET A 628 20.98 35.10 -10.89
C MET A 628 20.48 35.90 -9.67
N PRO A 629 21.32 36.80 -9.08
CA PRO A 629 21.02 37.44 -7.82
C PRO A 629 19.84 38.42 -7.85
N LYS A 630 19.51 38.97 -9.02
CA LYS A 630 18.45 39.98 -9.19
C LYS A 630 17.11 39.38 -9.62
N SER A 631 17.05 38.10 -9.92
CA SER A 631 15.85 37.41 -10.37
C SER A 631 14.90 37.13 -9.23
N LYS A 632 13.59 37.25 -9.51
CA LYS A 632 12.54 36.78 -8.61
C LYS A 632 12.46 35.26 -8.65
N LYS A 633 12.60 34.63 -7.49
CA LYS A 633 12.82 33.18 -7.39
C LYS A 633 11.69 32.46 -6.67
N LEU A 634 11.37 31.28 -7.16
CA LEU A 634 10.45 30.36 -6.49
C LEU A 634 11.18 29.03 -6.24
N PHE A 635 11.14 28.58 -4.99
CA PHE A 635 11.67 27.28 -4.58
C PHE A 635 10.52 26.36 -4.19
N LEU A 636 10.45 25.18 -4.81
CA LEU A 636 9.37 24.22 -4.65
C LEU A 636 9.92 22.84 -4.24
N THR A 637 9.19 22.17 -3.35
CA THR A 637 9.34 20.74 -3.07
C THR A 637 7.98 20.11 -2.78
N LYS A 638 7.90 18.79 -2.70
CA LYS A 638 6.65 18.06 -2.38
C LYS A 638 6.24 18.22 -0.91
N THR A 639 7.19 18.34 0.01
CA THR A 639 6.91 18.32 1.46
C THR A 639 7.44 19.57 2.17
N HIS A 640 6.78 19.95 3.26
CA HIS A 640 7.22 21.07 4.09
C HIS A 640 8.61 20.85 4.70
N ALA A 641 8.93 19.62 5.12
CA ALA A 641 10.26 19.30 5.64
C ALA A 641 11.36 19.54 4.59
N ALA A 642 11.11 19.15 3.33
CA ALA A 642 12.05 19.38 2.25
C ALA A 642 12.22 20.88 1.93
N ILE A 643 11.12 21.67 1.99
CA ILE A 643 11.19 23.13 1.81
C ILE A 643 12.05 23.80 2.89
N GLN A 644 11.86 23.44 4.14
CA GLN A 644 12.65 23.97 5.25
C GLN A 644 14.13 23.60 5.12
N HIS A 645 14.40 22.35 4.73
CA HIS A 645 15.76 21.92 4.45
C HIS A 645 16.39 22.67 3.29
N LEU A 646 15.64 22.89 2.20
CA LEU A 646 16.08 23.67 1.05
C LEU A 646 16.37 25.13 1.46
N GLN A 647 15.47 25.77 2.20
CA GLN A 647 15.59 27.15 2.67
C GLN A 647 16.85 27.38 3.50
N ARG A 648 17.22 26.43 4.39
CA ARG A 648 18.44 26.51 5.19
C ARG A 648 19.74 26.38 4.37
N ARG A 649 19.66 25.78 3.20
CA ARG A 649 20.83 25.52 2.32
C ARG A 649 20.99 26.52 1.18
N ILE A 650 20.06 27.44 1.02
CA ILE A 650 20.19 28.54 0.05
C ILE A 650 20.71 29.78 0.77
N ASP A 651 21.98 30.12 0.55
CA ASP A 651 22.70 31.14 1.30
C ASP A 651 22.12 32.55 1.07
N ASN A 652 21.82 32.92 -0.15
CA ASN A 652 21.33 34.25 -0.51
C ASN A 652 20.17 34.11 -1.52
N PRO A 653 18.96 33.80 -1.06
CA PRO A 653 17.85 33.60 -2.00
C PRO A 653 17.42 34.92 -2.69
N GLY A 654 17.68 36.09 -2.09
CA GLY A 654 17.19 37.40 -2.52
C GLY A 654 15.92 37.80 -1.77
N SER A 655 15.63 39.12 -1.75
CA SER A 655 14.45 39.66 -1.06
C SER A 655 13.12 39.21 -1.66
N ASP A 656 13.10 38.89 -2.93
CA ASP A 656 11.91 38.50 -3.72
C ASP A 656 11.91 36.99 -4.01
N SER A 657 12.11 36.18 -2.98
CA SER A 657 12.14 34.73 -3.09
C SER A 657 11.09 34.06 -2.22
N ASP A 658 10.34 33.14 -2.83
CA ASP A 658 9.30 32.34 -2.17
C ASP A 658 9.73 30.88 -2.01
N PHE A 659 9.42 30.29 -0.85
CA PHE A 659 9.63 28.86 -0.53
C PHE A 659 8.27 28.23 -0.24
N ILE A 660 7.77 27.36 -1.12
CA ILE A 660 6.40 26.87 -1.08
C ILE A 660 6.35 25.38 -1.43
N CYS A 661 5.43 24.62 -0.83
CA CYS A 661 5.14 23.26 -1.33
C CYS A 661 4.42 23.33 -2.67
N ILE A 662 4.78 22.44 -3.60
CA ILE A 662 4.23 22.42 -4.95
C ILE A 662 2.70 22.25 -4.97
N ASP A 663 2.15 21.45 -4.05
CA ASP A 663 0.70 21.29 -3.91
C ASP A 663 0.00 22.60 -3.50
N SER A 664 0.66 23.42 -2.66
CA SER A 664 0.13 24.73 -2.27
C SER A 664 0.23 25.72 -3.43
N PHE A 665 1.31 25.68 -4.21
CA PHE A 665 1.47 26.49 -5.41
C PHE A 665 0.39 26.16 -6.44
N THR A 666 0.15 24.89 -6.73
CA THR A 666 -0.83 24.48 -7.75
C THR A 666 -2.28 24.83 -7.40
N ARG A 667 -2.61 25.08 -6.14
CA ARG A 667 -3.95 25.51 -5.69
C ARG A 667 -4.18 27.01 -5.82
N ARG A 668 -3.14 27.82 -5.91
CA ARG A 668 -3.28 29.30 -6.01
C ARG A 668 -3.85 29.69 -7.37
N VAL A 669 -4.76 30.66 -7.37
CA VAL A 669 -5.39 31.18 -8.59
C VAL A 669 -4.56 32.32 -9.18
N ASN A 670 -4.11 33.26 -8.34
CA ASN A 670 -3.29 34.39 -8.75
C ASN A 670 -1.84 34.14 -8.35
N LEU A 671 -1.01 33.89 -9.34
CA LEU A 671 0.41 33.63 -9.15
C LEU A 671 1.20 34.85 -9.61
N PRO A 672 2.20 35.30 -8.83
CA PRO A 672 3.15 36.26 -9.33
C PRO A 672 4.05 35.61 -10.38
N ASP A 673 4.51 36.38 -11.35
CA ASP A 673 5.52 35.92 -12.30
C ASP A 673 6.87 35.74 -11.60
N TYR A 674 7.51 34.61 -11.85
CA TYR A 674 8.85 34.29 -11.36
C TYR A 674 9.80 34.17 -12.54
N ASP A 675 10.99 34.77 -12.41
CA ASP A 675 12.03 34.69 -13.43
C ASP A 675 12.66 33.29 -13.48
N ILE A 676 12.84 32.67 -12.29
CA ILE A 676 13.44 31.34 -12.18
C ILE A 676 12.74 30.53 -11.09
N ILE A 677 12.46 29.27 -11.41
CA ILE A 677 11.75 28.34 -10.54
C ILE A 677 12.63 27.10 -10.32
N PHE A 678 12.85 26.77 -9.07
CA PHE A 678 13.58 25.60 -8.63
C PHE A 678 12.60 24.58 -8.05
N VAL A 679 12.67 23.34 -8.51
CA VAL A 679 11.90 22.22 -7.97
C VAL A 679 12.88 21.13 -7.53
N ASP A 680 12.96 20.88 -6.24
CA ASP A 680 13.79 19.80 -5.69
C ASP A 680 12.95 18.57 -5.36
N GLU A 681 13.57 17.39 -5.27
CA GLU A 681 12.95 16.09 -5.05
C GLU A 681 11.88 15.73 -6.09
N CYS A 682 12.15 15.98 -7.38
CA CYS A 682 11.22 15.79 -8.49
C CYS A 682 10.68 14.35 -8.64
N SER A 683 11.43 13.34 -8.24
CA SER A 683 11.00 11.92 -8.24
C SER A 683 9.77 11.67 -7.37
N THR A 684 9.51 12.54 -6.39
CA THR A 684 8.36 12.43 -5.48
C THR A 684 7.08 13.10 -6.00
N ILE A 685 7.16 13.78 -7.16
CA ILE A 685 6.06 14.55 -7.73
C ILE A 685 5.33 13.71 -8.77
N ASP A 686 4.04 13.44 -8.52
CA ASP A 686 3.19 12.70 -9.44
C ASP A 686 2.89 13.47 -10.73
N ASN A 687 2.53 12.74 -11.80
CA ASN A 687 2.28 13.32 -13.12
C ASN A 687 1.17 14.38 -13.09
N ARG A 688 0.11 14.20 -12.33
CA ARG A 688 -0.99 15.17 -12.26
C ARG A 688 -0.55 16.48 -11.61
N THR A 689 0.18 16.39 -10.50
CA THR A 689 0.75 17.57 -9.82
C THR A 689 1.74 18.29 -10.74
N MET A 690 2.59 17.55 -11.46
CA MET A 690 3.54 18.12 -12.41
C MET A 690 2.85 18.81 -13.59
N LEU A 691 1.82 18.20 -14.17
CA LEU A 691 1.06 18.83 -15.26
C LEU A 691 0.39 20.12 -14.79
N ASN A 692 -0.25 20.12 -13.62
CA ASN A 692 -0.87 21.31 -13.04
C ASN A 692 0.15 22.42 -12.77
N PHE A 693 1.34 22.07 -12.34
CA PHE A 693 2.45 22.99 -12.12
C PHE A 693 2.95 23.58 -13.44
N ILE A 694 3.37 22.74 -14.40
CA ILE A 694 3.99 23.19 -15.65
C ILE A 694 3.04 23.99 -16.55
N SER A 695 1.72 23.73 -16.42
CA SER A 695 0.68 24.46 -17.16
C SER A 695 0.46 25.89 -16.65
N LYS A 696 0.90 26.19 -15.44
CA LYS A 696 0.75 27.53 -14.81
C LYS A 696 1.96 28.42 -14.98
N ILE A 697 3.04 27.89 -15.52
CA ILE A 697 4.31 28.60 -15.63
C ILE A 697 4.41 29.29 -16.99
N SER A 698 4.90 30.54 -16.98
CA SER A 698 5.22 31.29 -18.21
C SER A 698 6.30 30.57 -19.02
N SER A 699 6.18 30.60 -20.32
CA SER A 699 7.22 30.09 -21.25
C SER A 699 8.55 30.84 -21.14
N ASP A 700 8.54 32.03 -20.56
CA ASP A 700 9.71 32.88 -20.36
C ASP A 700 10.46 32.58 -19.06
N SER A 701 9.86 31.88 -18.12
CA SER A 701 10.51 31.48 -16.88
C SER A 701 11.62 30.46 -17.12
N LEU A 702 12.65 30.52 -16.29
CA LEU A 702 13.68 29.48 -16.21
C LEU A 702 13.28 28.43 -15.21
N ILE A 703 13.56 27.16 -15.51
CA ILE A 703 13.16 26.05 -14.66
C ILE A 703 14.37 25.16 -14.34
N VAL A 704 14.56 24.88 -13.07
CA VAL A 704 15.54 23.89 -12.57
C VAL A 704 14.79 22.78 -11.88
N LEU A 705 14.90 21.55 -12.39
CA LEU A 705 14.26 20.35 -11.86
C LEU A 705 15.33 19.40 -11.33
N ALA A 706 15.35 19.11 -10.05
CA ALA A 706 16.35 18.23 -9.44
C ALA A 706 15.70 17.01 -8.76
N GLY A 707 16.32 15.85 -8.87
CA GLY A 707 15.81 14.63 -8.26
C GLY A 707 16.71 13.42 -8.42
N ASP A 708 16.30 12.32 -7.79
CA ASP A 708 16.95 11.02 -7.88
C ASP A 708 15.94 9.96 -8.34
N ILE A 709 16.08 9.47 -9.55
CA ILE A 709 15.17 8.49 -10.16
C ILE A 709 15.25 7.08 -9.53
N ASN A 710 16.21 6.84 -8.66
CA ASN A 710 16.38 5.56 -7.96
C ASN A 710 15.80 5.58 -6.54
N GLN A 711 15.36 6.73 -6.01
CA GLN A 711 14.67 6.80 -4.73
C GLN A 711 13.19 6.39 -4.85
N ILE A 712 12.50 6.35 -3.71
CA ILE A 712 11.07 6.07 -3.66
C ILE A 712 10.32 7.00 -4.63
N GLU A 713 9.50 6.40 -5.47
CA GLU A 713 8.63 7.10 -6.39
C GLU A 713 7.49 7.84 -5.67
N SER A 714 6.79 8.69 -6.42
CA SER A 714 5.58 9.34 -5.92
C SER A 714 4.50 8.33 -5.52
N ILE A 715 3.65 8.70 -4.55
CA ILE A 715 2.55 7.84 -4.08
C ILE A 715 1.54 7.57 -5.20
N ASP A 716 1.24 8.60 -6.00
CA ASP A 716 0.44 8.49 -7.23
C ASP A 716 1.39 8.31 -8.42
N PHE A 717 0.89 7.80 -9.55
CA PHE A 717 1.68 7.59 -10.75
C PHE A 717 2.52 8.81 -11.13
N GLY A 718 3.84 8.66 -11.21
CA GLY A 718 4.78 9.77 -11.30
C GLY A 718 6.11 9.49 -11.98
N ASN A 719 6.12 8.82 -13.12
CA ASN A 719 7.36 8.49 -13.83
C ASN A 719 7.80 9.50 -14.88
N TRP A 720 7.17 10.69 -14.96
CA TRP A 720 7.52 11.73 -15.92
C TRP A 720 9.01 12.14 -15.84
N PHE A 721 9.58 12.21 -14.64
CA PHE A 721 10.96 12.62 -14.43
C PHE A 721 11.96 11.56 -14.92
N TYR A 722 11.58 10.28 -14.83
CA TYR A 722 12.33 9.17 -15.41
C TYR A 722 12.39 9.29 -16.95
N TYR A 723 11.24 9.47 -17.60
CA TYR A 723 11.20 9.62 -19.07
C TYR A 723 11.87 10.91 -19.56
N ALA A 724 11.80 12.01 -18.82
CA ALA A 724 12.41 13.27 -19.16
C ALA A 724 13.94 13.16 -19.33
N LYS A 725 14.59 12.25 -18.59
CA LYS A 725 16.05 12.01 -18.67
C LYS A 725 16.49 11.64 -20.10
N ASP A 726 15.73 10.75 -20.75
CA ASP A 726 16.07 10.19 -22.05
C ASP A 726 15.43 10.93 -23.23
N ILE A 727 14.44 11.79 -22.97
CA ILE A 727 13.74 12.57 -23.99
C ILE A 727 14.38 13.94 -24.17
N ILE A 728 14.81 14.59 -23.08
CA ILE A 728 15.45 15.90 -23.14
C ILE A 728 16.95 15.72 -23.37
N THR A 729 17.35 15.76 -24.65
CA THR A 729 18.74 15.54 -25.09
C THR A 729 19.46 16.85 -25.45
N THR A 730 18.80 18.01 -25.33
CA THR A 730 19.39 19.32 -25.63
C THR A 730 20.64 19.55 -24.77
N HIS A 731 21.74 19.91 -25.42
CA HIS A 731 23.02 20.08 -24.76
C HIS A 731 22.95 21.18 -23.68
N GLY A 732 23.25 20.80 -22.43
CA GLY A 732 23.21 21.67 -21.25
C GLY A 732 21.86 21.74 -20.56
N ALA A 733 20.82 21.07 -21.08
CA ALA A 733 19.52 20.98 -20.44
C ALA A 733 19.42 19.80 -19.44
N ASN A 734 20.35 18.86 -19.51
CA ASN A 734 20.36 17.67 -18.67
C ASN A 734 21.78 17.44 -18.11
N VAL A 735 21.88 17.22 -16.82
CA VAL A 735 23.14 16.92 -16.13
C VAL A 735 22.93 15.82 -15.10
N GLU A 736 23.85 14.89 -15.03
CA GLU A 736 23.93 13.88 -13.98
C GLU A 736 25.12 14.13 -13.09
N LEU A 737 24.87 14.28 -11.77
CA LEU A 737 25.90 14.40 -10.74
C LEU A 737 26.29 13.01 -10.27
N LEU A 738 27.57 12.67 -10.42
CA LEU A 738 28.09 11.33 -10.10
C LEU A 738 28.74 11.26 -8.73
N ASP A 739 29.45 12.32 -8.31
CA ASP A 739 30.25 12.34 -7.09
C ASP A 739 29.36 12.51 -5.85
N THR A 740 29.46 11.58 -4.92
CA THR A 740 28.68 11.60 -3.66
C THR A 740 29.51 12.20 -2.51
N TRP A 741 28.94 13.18 -1.81
CA TRP A 741 29.60 13.95 -0.72
C TRP A 741 29.00 13.66 0.66
N ARG A 742 27.95 12.82 0.77
CA ARG A 742 27.22 12.53 2.01
C ARG A 742 28.05 11.73 3.01
N THR A 743 28.85 10.80 2.50
CA THR A 743 29.70 9.94 3.29
C THR A 743 31.08 9.84 2.66
N ARG A 744 32.08 9.51 3.48
CA ARG A 744 33.45 9.16 3.04
C ARG A 744 33.72 7.66 3.20
N GLU A 745 32.74 6.90 3.69
CA GLU A 745 32.82 5.46 3.89
C GLU A 745 32.73 4.76 2.53
N GLU A 746 33.89 4.29 2.02
CA GLU A 746 33.98 3.66 0.69
C GLU A 746 33.05 2.46 0.53
N ASN A 747 32.86 1.65 1.59
CA ASN A 747 31.98 0.49 1.56
C ASN A 747 30.50 0.89 1.39
N LEU A 748 30.06 1.99 2.03
CA LEU A 748 28.71 2.52 1.86
C LEU A 748 28.50 3.04 0.44
N LEU A 749 29.47 3.78 -0.09
CA LEU A 749 29.42 4.31 -1.45
C LEU A 749 29.33 3.18 -2.48
N SER A 750 30.14 2.14 -2.31
CA SER A 750 30.12 0.97 -3.18
C SER A 750 28.77 0.24 -3.11
N LEU A 751 28.23 0.02 -1.92
CA LEU A 751 26.90 -0.60 -1.75
C LEU A 751 25.80 0.22 -2.43
N TRP A 752 25.79 1.55 -2.27
CA TRP A 752 24.79 2.42 -2.90
C TRP A 752 24.85 2.36 -4.42
N GLU A 753 26.05 2.31 -4.99
CA GLU A 753 26.27 2.22 -6.43
C GLU A 753 25.81 0.86 -6.98
N GLU A 754 26.12 -0.25 -6.32
CA GLU A 754 25.68 -1.59 -6.70
C GLU A 754 24.15 -1.71 -6.70
N VAL A 755 23.51 -1.22 -5.63
CA VAL A 755 22.02 -1.22 -5.55
C VAL A 755 21.42 -0.32 -6.62
N ARG A 756 22.02 0.86 -6.88
CA ARG A 756 21.55 1.78 -7.92
C ARG A 756 21.62 1.14 -9.31
N ASN A 757 22.70 0.44 -9.61
CA ASN A 757 22.95 -0.19 -10.90
C ASN A 757 22.31 -1.57 -11.04
N ASN A 758 21.67 -2.07 -9.99
CA ASN A 758 21.14 -3.43 -9.91
C ASN A 758 22.20 -4.50 -10.24
N ASP A 759 23.41 -4.33 -9.65
CA ASP A 759 24.53 -5.21 -9.88
C ASP A 759 24.31 -6.58 -9.22
N VAL A 760 24.78 -7.63 -9.86
CA VAL A 760 24.67 -9.01 -9.36
C VAL A 760 25.43 -9.23 -8.05
N ARG A 761 26.37 -8.33 -7.68
CA ARG A 761 27.21 -8.43 -6.48
C ARG A 761 26.63 -7.77 -5.24
N ILE A 762 25.37 -7.32 -5.26
CA ILE A 762 24.73 -6.67 -4.10
C ILE A 762 24.81 -7.57 -2.87
N THR A 763 24.56 -8.87 -3.02
CA THR A 763 24.57 -9.84 -1.91
C THR A 763 25.99 -9.95 -1.31
N GLU A 764 27.02 -10.07 -2.14
CA GLU A 764 28.40 -10.14 -1.70
C GLU A 764 28.81 -8.86 -0.96
N LYS A 765 28.43 -7.70 -1.46
CA LYS A 765 28.68 -6.42 -0.80
C LYS A 765 28.03 -6.32 0.57
N LEU A 766 26.81 -6.81 0.69
CA LEU A 766 26.08 -6.81 1.96
C LEU A 766 26.70 -7.71 3.02
N VAL A 767 27.35 -8.79 2.61
CA VAL A 767 27.83 -9.83 3.51
C VAL A 767 29.35 -9.76 3.74
N ILE A 768 30.14 -9.47 2.69
CA ILE A 768 31.62 -9.58 2.74
C ILE A 768 32.27 -8.23 3.05
N ASP A 769 31.85 -7.15 2.40
CA ASP A 769 32.58 -5.88 2.44
C ASP A 769 32.27 -5.01 3.66
N GLY A 770 31.35 -5.45 4.51
CA GLY A 770 31.03 -4.77 5.76
C GLY A 770 29.99 -5.53 6.56
N PRO A 771 29.83 -5.26 7.85
CA PRO A 771 28.81 -5.87 8.68
C PRO A 771 27.44 -5.23 8.43
N PHE A 772 27.06 -5.07 7.14
CA PHE A 772 25.80 -4.45 6.78
C PHE A 772 24.62 -5.34 7.07
N SER A 773 24.76 -6.66 6.88
CA SER A 773 23.69 -7.64 7.08
C SER A 773 23.82 -8.35 8.41
N LYS A 774 22.75 -8.38 9.20
CA LYS A 774 22.67 -9.11 10.47
C LYS A 774 21.34 -9.83 10.61
N GLU A 775 21.37 -10.92 11.38
CA GLU A 775 20.12 -11.54 11.83
C GLU A 775 19.34 -10.61 12.75
N ILE A 776 18.02 -10.72 12.72
CA ILE A 776 17.14 -9.93 13.58
C ILE A 776 17.34 -10.36 15.04
N GLY A 777 17.78 -9.45 15.89
CA GLY A 777 18.09 -9.71 17.29
C GLY A 777 17.91 -8.50 18.19
N SER A 778 18.23 -8.69 19.48
CA SER A 778 18.12 -7.65 20.51
C SER A 778 19.11 -6.50 20.34
N ASP A 779 20.16 -6.66 19.54
CA ASP A 779 21.15 -5.63 19.25
C ASP A 779 20.57 -4.46 18.41
N ILE A 780 19.36 -4.61 17.85
CA ILE A 780 18.57 -3.48 17.30
C ILE A 780 18.43 -2.36 18.34
N PHE A 781 18.30 -2.72 19.62
CA PHE A 781 17.98 -1.81 20.72
C PHE A 781 19.21 -1.20 21.39
N THR A 782 20.41 -1.70 21.10
CA THR A 782 21.65 -1.08 21.61
C THR A 782 22.05 0.11 20.74
N SER A 783 22.32 1.26 21.33
CA SER A 783 22.74 2.46 20.59
C SER A 783 24.04 3.00 21.15
N ASP A 784 25.04 3.07 20.26
CA ASP A 784 26.35 3.67 20.57
C ASP A 784 26.49 5.09 19.98
N VAL A 785 25.49 5.56 19.23
CA VAL A 785 25.54 6.82 18.47
C VAL A 785 24.34 7.69 18.81
N LYS A 786 24.58 8.94 19.13
CA LYS A 786 23.52 9.89 19.52
C LYS A 786 22.51 10.16 18.40
N ASP A 787 22.98 10.30 17.15
CA ASP A 787 22.14 10.51 15.96
C ASP A 787 21.90 9.17 15.25
N GLU A 788 21.17 8.27 15.91
CA GLU A 788 20.78 6.97 15.36
C GLU A 788 19.26 6.88 15.19
N VAL A 789 18.84 6.24 14.13
CA VAL A 789 17.43 5.93 13.85
C VAL A 789 17.25 4.46 13.47
N VAL A 790 16.12 3.91 13.88
CA VAL A 790 15.64 2.60 13.40
C VAL A 790 14.60 2.84 12.31
N LEU A 791 14.83 2.29 11.12
CA LEU A 791 13.93 2.37 9.98
C LEU A 791 13.16 1.06 9.85
N CYS A 792 11.83 1.13 9.86
CA CYS A 792 10.96 -0.03 9.69
C CYS A 792 10.04 0.19 8.49
N LEU A 793 9.64 -0.90 7.82
CA LEU A 793 8.59 -0.85 6.82
C LEU A 793 7.21 -1.13 7.44
N ASN A 794 7.15 -2.08 8.37
CA ASN A 794 5.93 -2.54 9.01
C ASN A 794 5.64 -1.79 10.31
N TYR A 795 4.37 -1.57 10.61
CA TYR A 795 3.91 -0.98 11.88
C TYR A 795 3.70 -2.05 12.96
N ASP A 796 3.24 -3.23 12.57
CA ASP A 796 2.79 -4.31 13.44
C ASP A 796 3.79 -5.47 13.42
N GLY A 797 3.62 -6.46 14.34
CA GLY A 797 4.50 -7.60 14.54
C GLY A 797 5.62 -7.33 15.55
N LYS A 798 6.36 -8.39 15.93
CA LYS A 798 7.42 -8.32 16.95
C LYS A 798 8.40 -7.16 16.71
N PHE A 799 8.91 -7.06 15.49
CA PHE A 799 9.86 -6.03 15.07
C PHE A 799 9.18 -4.92 14.25
N GLY A 800 7.88 -4.70 14.48
CA GLY A 800 7.15 -3.57 13.92
C GLY A 800 7.47 -2.26 14.63
N LEU A 801 7.22 -1.15 13.94
CA LEU A 801 7.50 0.21 14.41
C LEU A 801 6.86 0.48 15.78
N ASN A 802 5.64 0.01 16.02
CA ASN A 802 4.92 0.21 17.28
C ASN A 802 5.64 -0.45 18.45
N ASN A 803 6.06 -1.71 18.30
CA ASN A 803 6.76 -2.44 19.35
C ASN A 803 8.16 -1.87 19.62
N ILE A 804 8.88 -1.52 18.58
CA ILE A 804 10.21 -0.90 18.71
C ILE A 804 10.11 0.45 19.43
N ASN A 805 9.14 1.29 19.07
CA ASN A 805 8.90 2.55 19.76
C ASN A 805 8.48 2.33 21.23
N SER A 806 7.62 1.33 21.49
CA SER A 806 7.21 0.97 22.84
C SER A 806 8.38 0.49 23.67
N TYR A 807 9.27 -0.31 23.11
CA TYR A 807 10.49 -0.76 23.77
C TYR A 807 11.36 0.44 24.20
N PHE A 808 11.71 1.33 23.28
CA PHE A 808 12.54 2.50 23.59
C PHE A 808 11.85 3.44 24.57
N GLN A 809 10.53 3.62 24.48
CA GLN A 809 9.78 4.41 25.45
C GLN A 809 9.83 3.82 26.85
N ASN A 810 9.65 2.50 26.97
CA ASN A 810 9.73 1.82 28.26
C ASN A 810 11.15 1.84 28.84
N ALA A 811 12.16 1.76 27.99
CA ALA A 811 13.57 1.91 28.38
C ALA A 811 13.96 3.35 28.73
N ASN A 812 13.15 4.34 28.37
CA ASN A 812 13.38 5.73 28.76
C ASN A 812 13.25 5.91 30.29
N PRO A 813 14.31 6.32 31.01
CA PRO A 813 14.33 6.37 32.48
C PRO A 813 13.57 7.58 33.08
N ASN A 814 13.05 8.50 32.25
CA ASN A 814 12.50 9.78 32.68
C ASN A 814 11.04 9.70 33.17
N GLY A 815 10.82 9.11 34.32
CA GLY A 815 9.53 9.09 35.01
C GLY A 815 8.53 8.05 34.49
N GLU A 816 7.32 8.07 35.04
CA GLU A 816 6.24 7.18 34.63
C GLU A 816 5.54 7.68 33.35
N ALA A 817 4.96 6.74 32.60
CA ALA A 817 4.21 7.09 31.41
C ALA A 817 2.84 7.67 31.77
N ILE A 818 2.49 8.80 31.22
CA ILE A 818 1.18 9.40 31.30
C ILE A 818 0.30 8.84 30.18
N ILE A 819 -0.86 8.30 30.58
CA ILE A 819 -1.84 7.74 29.65
C ILE A 819 -2.88 8.81 29.33
N TRP A 820 -3.08 9.08 28.03
CA TRP A 820 -4.13 9.91 27.50
C TRP A 820 -4.92 9.15 26.44
N GLN A 821 -6.18 8.87 26.73
CA GLN A 821 -6.98 7.97 25.91
C GLN A 821 -6.25 6.62 25.74
N SER A 822 -5.99 6.23 24.50
CA SER A 822 -5.30 4.97 24.17
C SER A 822 -3.78 5.12 24.00
N TRP A 823 -3.21 6.30 24.18
CA TRP A 823 -1.79 6.59 23.96
C TRP A 823 -1.04 6.81 25.27
N ARG A 824 0.26 6.55 25.21
CA ARG A 824 1.18 6.70 26.35
C ARG A 824 2.31 7.63 25.97
N PHE A 825 2.68 8.54 26.87
CA PHE A 825 3.76 9.49 26.67
C PHE A 825 4.61 9.61 27.92
N LYS A 826 5.93 9.84 27.73
CA LYS A 826 6.88 10.08 28.80
C LYS A 826 7.68 11.36 28.52
N LYS A 827 8.14 12.00 29.57
CA LYS A 827 9.16 13.03 29.49
C LYS A 827 10.41 12.47 28.81
N GLY A 828 11.00 13.21 27.86
CA GLY A 828 12.15 12.79 27.08
C GLY A 828 11.80 11.95 25.83
N ASP A 829 10.52 11.65 25.57
CA ASP A 829 10.12 10.96 24.36
C ASP A 829 10.49 11.77 23.11
N LYS A 830 11.12 11.09 22.14
CA LYS A 830 11.35 11.64 20.81
C LYS A 830 10.07 11.55 20.00
N ILE A 831 9.69 12.63 19.34
CA ILE A 831 8.46 12.73 18.57
C ILE A 831 8.69 13.30 17.18
N LEU A 832 7.76 12.98 16.27
CA LEU A 832 7.63 13.61 14.95
C LEU A 832 6.22 14.15 14.78
N PHE A 833 6.09 15.41 14.42
CA PHE A 833 4.80 16.00 14.04
C PHE A 833 4.28 15.32 12.77
N ASN A 834 2.96 15.19 12.65
CA ASN A 834 2.30 14.46 11.56
C ASN A 834 0.99 15.13 11.08
N ASP A 835 0.75 16.37 11.48
CA ASP A 835 -0.43 17.14 11.09
C ASP A 835 -0.05 18.39 10.28
N ASN A 836 -0.54 18.45 9.03
CA ASN A 836 -0.38 19.63 8.16
C ASN A 836 -1.66 20.46 8.08
N SER A 837 -2.75 20.04 8.72
CA SER A 837 -4.05 20.69 8.57
C SER A 837 -4.35 21.68 9.68
N ARG A 838 -3.70 21.50 10.83
CA ARG A 838 -3.91 22.33 12.03
C ARG A 838 -2.91 23.47 12.12
N PHE A 839 -1.66 23.21 11.73
CA PHE A 839 -0.56 24.15 11.96
C PHE A 839 0.11 24.55 10.64
N THR A 840 0.55 25.79 10.58
CA THR A 840 1.35 26.29 9.47
C THR A 840 2.84 26.07 9.70
N TYR A 841 3.29 26.21 10.93
CA TYR A 841 4.71 26.18 11.31
C TYR A 841 5.16 24.89 11.99
N LEU A 842 4.24 24.08 12.55
CA LEU A 842 4.51 22.71 12.97
C LEU A 842 4.17 21.73 11.83
N TYR A 843 5.10 21.53 10.94
CA TYR A 843 4.92 20.73 9.71
C TYR A 843 5.23 19.24 9.90
N ASN A 844 4.77 18.41 8.98
CA ASN A 844 5.06 16.97 8.96
C ASN A 844 6.56 16.68 9.00
N ASN A 845 6.94 15.69 9.81
CA ASN A 845 8.30 15.25 10.08
C ASN A 845 9.17 16.27 10.83
N LEU A 846 8.60 17.32 11.40
CA LEU A 846 9.32 18.17 12.35
C LEU A 846 9.62 17.36 13.62
N LYS A 847 10.89 17.25 13.97
CA LYS A 847 11.36 16.55 15.16
C LYS A 847 11.11 17.38 16.42
N GLY A 848 10.82 16.70 17.52
CA GLY A 848 10.70 17.31 18.84
C GLY A 848 11.01 16.32 19.96
N ILE A 849 11.19 16.88 21.16
CA ILE A 849 11.38 16.12 22.40
C ILE A 849 10.38 16.64 23.43
N ILE A 850 9.64 15.74 24.06
CA ILE A 850 8.72 16.10 25.14
C ILE A 850 9.53 16.47 26.39
N VAL A 851 9.38 17.70 26.87
CA VAL A 851 10.07 18.23 28.06
C VAL A 851 9.22 18.02 29.30
N GLU A 852 7.90 18.23 29.18
CA GLU A 852 6.95 18.14 30.30
C GLU A 852 5.56 17.76 29.79
N ILE A 853 4.79 17.08 30.63
CA ILE A 853 3.41 16.66 30.35
C ILE A 853 2.55 16.99 31.55
N GLU A 854 1.48 17.76 31.34
CA GLU A 854 0.47 18.08 32.33
C GLU A 854 -0.87 17.50 31.90
N LYS A 855 -1.50 16.69 32.76
CA LYS A 855 -2.80 16.04 32.45
C LYS A 855 -3.88 16.60 33.40
N ALA A 856 -5.00 17.01 32.82
CA ALA A 856 -6.26 17.28 33.48
C ALA A 856 -7.34 16.30 32.99
N ASP A 857 -8.55 16.40 33.50
CA ASP A 857 -9.64 15.47 33.14
C ASP A 857 -10.07 15.65 31.69
N ASP A 858 -10.10 16.86 31.19
CA ASP A 858 -10.60 17.26 29.86
C ASP A 858 -9.50 17.62 28.86
N GLN A 859 -8.24 17.67 29.27
CA GLN A 859 -7.13 18.08 28.42
C GLN A 859 -5.80 17.53 28.87
N ILE A 860 -4.88 17.45 27.91
CA ILE A 860 -3.46 17.17 28.16
C ILE A 860 -2.61 18.25 27.48
N ALA A 861 -1.64 18.76 28.21
CA ALA A 861 -0.69 19.77 27.72
C ALA A 861 0.72 19.16 27.61
N PHE A 862 1.36 19.37 26.49
CA PHE A 862 2.74 18.94 26.22
C PHE A 862 3.63 20.17 26.06
N THR A 863 4.67 20.26 26.87
CA THR A 863 5.79 21.18 26.62
C THR A 863 6.82 20.45 25.76
N ILE A 864 7.15 21.00 24.59
CA ILE A 864 7.94 20.33 23.55
C ILE A 864 9.05 21.26 23.07
N ASP A 865 10.28 20.75 23.01
CA ASP A 865 11.38 21.38 22.29
C ASP A 865 11.37 20.94 20.84
N VAL A 866 11.01 21.82 19.90
CA VAL A 866 10.99 21.53 18.46
C VAL A 866 12.29 21.95 17.80
N GLU A 867 12.78 21.11 16.85
CA GLU A 867 14.07 21.34 16.16
C GLU A 867 13.95 22.38 15.03
N THR A 868 13.37 23.52 15.33
CA THR A 868 13.29 24.67 14.41
C THR A 868 13.05 25.96 15.21
N ILE A 869 13.40 27.09 14.63
CA ILE A 869 13.10 28.40 15.21
C ILE A 869 11.72 28.85 14.74
N ILE A 870 10.81 29.06 15.66
CA ILE A 870 9.46 29.58 15.44
C ILE A 870 9.30 30.83 16.30
N THR A 871 8.93 31.96 15.71
CA THR A 871 8.73 33.20 16.42
C THR A 871 7.44 33.18 17.25
N GLU A 872 7.38 34.01 18.29
CA GLU A 872 6.18 34.16 19.12
C GLU A 872 4.93 34.51 18.29
N GLN A 873 5.08 35.36 17.27
CA GLN A 873 3.97 35.73 16.38
C GLN A 873 3.49 34.54 15.54
N GLN A 874 4.40 33.67 15.09
CA GLN A 874 4.08 32.44 14.36
C GLN A 874 3.38 31.42 15.27
N CYS A 875 3.84 31.24 16.49
CA CYS A 875 3.15 30.43 17.49
C CYS A 875 1.73 30.91 17.75
N LYS A 876 1.51 32.22 17.91
CA LYS A 876 0.18 32.81 18.08
C LYS A 876 -0.73 32.54 16.87
N SER A 877 -0.21 32.59 15.65
CA SER A 877 -1.01 32.28 14.45
C SER A 877 -1.48 30.82 14.39
N ASP A 878 -0.70 29.90 14.96
CA ASP A 878 -1.02 28.47 15.04
C ASP A 878 -1.76 28.10 16.35
N GLN A 879 -2.15 29.08 17.17
CA GLN A 879 -2.80 28.92 18.50
C GLN A 879 -1.98 28.06 19.46
N ILE A 880 -0.65 28.26 19.47
CA ILE A 880 0.30 27.53 20.30
C ILE A 880 0.94 28.54 21.25
N GLU A 881 1.19 28.13 22.49
CA GLU A 881 1.89 28.94 23.45
C GLU A 881 3.42 28.88 23.19
N TYR A 882 4.03 30.02 22.95
CA TYR A 882 5.48 30.17 22.88
C TYR A 882 6.05 30.32 24.31
N ILE A 883 7.08 29.53 24.62
CA ILE A 883 7.74 29.61 25.94
C ILE A 883 9.11 30.31 25.82
N ASP A 884 10.00 29.72 25.00
CA ASP A 884 11.38 30.21 24.87
C ASP A 884 12.04 29.68 23.59
N THR A 885 13.20 30.24 23.22
CA THR A 885 14.10 29.72 22.19
C THR A 885 15.46 29.41 22.78
N ILE A 886 15.91 28.18 22.75
CA ILE A 886 17.12 27.65 23.34
C ILE A 886 17.92 26.90 22.28
N ASP A 887 19.17 27.31 22.01
CA ASP A 887 20.11 26.60 21.14
C ASP A 887 19.50 26.17 19.78
N GLU A 888 18.95 27.12 19.01
CA GLU A 888 18.28 26.87 17.71
C GLU A 888 17.00 26.01 17.77
N LYS A 889 16.45 25.77 18.95
CA LYS A 889 15.18 25.08 19.19
C LYS A 889 14.18 26.03 19.82
N THR A 890 12.93 25.86 19.47
CA THR A 890 11.84 26.61 20.11
C THR A 890 11.09 25.70 21.08
N ARG A 891 10.91 26.20 22.32
CA ARG A 891 10.07 25.55 23.33
C ARG A 891 8.65 26.06 23.20
N ILE A 892 7.72 25.13 23.00
CA ILE A 892 6.29 25.43 22.85
C ILE A 892 5.45 24.62 23.84
N LYS A 893 4.25 25.12 24.16
CA LYS A 893 3.24 24.35 24.88
C LYS A 893 2.03 24.14 23.98
N LEU A 894 1.66 22.86 23.82
CA LEU A 894 0.57 22.39 22.98
C LEU A 894 -0.49 21.71 23.84
N ILE A 895 -1.77 22.11 23.68
CA ILE A 895 -2.90 21.52 24.40
C ILE A 895 -3.72 20.65 23.44
N VAL A 896 -4.10 19.46 23.93
CA VAL A 896 -5.00 18.52 23.25
C VAL A 896 -6.17 18.23 24.20
N TYR A 897 -7.39 18.39 23.69
CA TYR A 897 -8.61 18.24 24.47
C TYR A 897 -9.16 16.82 24.39
N ALA A 898 -9.95 16.42 25.38
CA ALA A 898 -10.72 15.20 25.32
C ALA A 898 -11.75 15.28 24.18
N PHE A 899 -12.07 14.13 23.59
CA PHE A 899 -13.06 14.05 22.53
C PHE A 899 -14.46 14.11 23.14
N ASP A 900 -15.23 15.14 22.83
CA ASP A 900 -16.65 15.23 23.18
C ASP A 900 -17.49 15.00 21.91
N GLU A 901 -18.36 13.99 21.94
CA GLU A 901 -19.20 13.60 20.80
C GLU A 901 -20.26 14.64 20.44
N ASP A 902 -20.71 15.45 21.39
CA ASP A 902 -21.79 16.42 21.19
C ASP A 902 -21.30 17.76 20.59
N GLU A 903 -20.00 18.06 20.63
CA GLU A 903 -19.40 19.29 20.09
C GLU A 903 -18.79 19.15 18.69
N VAL A 904 -18.91 17.99 18.03
CA VAL A 904 -18.15 17.60 16.82
C VAL A 904 -18.57 18.33 15.54
N ASP A 905 -19.64 19.13 15.53
CA ASP A 905 -20.01 19.91 14.34
C ASP A 905 -19.08 21.11 14.07
N ASP A 906 -18.25 21.50 15.04
CA ASP A 906 -17.23 22.54 14.86
C ASP A 906 -15.91 21.94 14.37
N GLU A 907 -15.51 22.29 13.14
CA GLU A 907 -14.29 21.79 12.49
C GLU A 907 -13.02 22.12 13.29
N GLU A 908 -12.98 23.24 13.95
CA GLU A 908 -11.80 23.71 14.67
C GLU A 908 -11.62 22.93 15.98
N ASN A 909 -12.69 22.64 16.68
CA ASN A 909 -12.66 21.87 17.92
C ASN A 909 -12.30 20.40 17.67
N ALA A 910 -12.83 19.79 16.61
CA ALA A 910 -12.50 18.41 16.26
C ALA A 910 -11.00 18.18 15.96
N LYS A 911 -10.30 19.17 15.42
CA LYS A 911 -8.84 19.08 15.20
C LYS A 911 -8.06 19.13 16.50
N LYS A 912 -8.55 19.84 17.51
CA LYS A 912 -7.87 20.01 18.80
C LYS A 912 -7.92 18.76 19.69
N THR A 913 -8.72 17.76 19.32
CA THR A 913 -8.82 16.48 20.05
C THR A 913 -7.80 15.43 19.58
N ILE A 914 -7.08 15.70 18.49
CA ILE A 914 -6.10 14.77 17.93
C ILE A 914 -4.69 15.17 18.34
N ILE A 915 -3.90 14.20 18.80
CA ILE A 915 -2.48 14.39 19.07
C ILE A 915 -1.76 14.53 17.71
N PRO A 916 -1.09 15.69 17.45
CA PRO A 916 -0.54 15.99 16.13
C PRO A 916 0.87 15.43 15.92
N PHE A 917 1.32 14.49 16.73
CA PHE A 917 2.64 13.88 16.65
C PHE A 917 2.61 12.39 17.02
N GLN A 918 3.68 11.71 16.73
CA GLN A 918 3.90 10.29 17.08
C GLN A 918 5.27 10.10 17.73
N LEU A 919 5.48 9.00 18.44
CA LEU A 919 6.80 8.57 18.89
C LEU A 919 7.74 8.36 17.69
N ALA A 920 9.01 8.67 17.85
CA ALA A 920 10.01 8.71 16.79
C ALA A 920 11.36 8.12 17.16
N TYR A 921 11.40 7.13 18.02
CA TYR A 921 12.60 6.31 18.24
C TYR A 921 12.88 5.44 17.02
N ALA A 922 11.81 4.90 16.44
CA ALA A 922 11.81 4.28 15.12
C ALA A 922 10.84 5.00 14.20
N VAL A 923 11.15 5.07 12.90
CA VAL A 923 10.32 5.72 11.89
C VAL A 923 10.15 4.85 10.66
N SER A 924 9.09 5.07 9.88
CA SER A 924 8.96 4.36 8.61
C SER A 924 9.95 4.88 7.57
N ILE A 925 10.39 4.01 6.67
CA ILE A 925 11.33 4.38 5.58
C ILE A 925 10.81 5.58 4.79
N HIS A 926 9.51 5.62 4.49
CA HIS A 926 8.88 6.74 3.79
C HIS A 926 8.98 8.08 4.55
N LYS A 927 8.93 8.05 5.87
CA LYS A 927 9.08 9.25 6.70
C LYS A 927 10.53 9.72 6.83
N ALA A 928 11.48 8.81 6.64
CA ALA A 928 12.90 9.17 6.65
C ALA A 928 13.35 9.85 5.35
N GLN A 929 12.49 9.95 4.34
CA GLN A 929 12.82 10.63 3.09
C GLN A 929 13.14 12.12 3.34
N GLY A 930 14.24 12.60 2.77
CA GLY A 930 14.76 13.95 3.01
C GLY A 930 15.54 14.11 4.33
N LEU A 931 15.50 13.13 5.25
CA LEU A 931 16.27 13.14 6.50
C LEU A 931 17.59 12.39 6.35
N GLU A 932 18.55 12.68 7.23
CA GLU A 932 19.87 12.06 7.28
C GLU A 932 20.25 11.77 8.72
N TYR A 933 21.01 10.68 8.93
CA TYR A 933 21.44 10.23 10.27
C TYR A 933 22.88 9.70 10.24
N ASP A 934 23.59 9.84 11.34
CA ASP A 934 24.94 9.27 11.46
C ASP A 934 24.90 7.73 11.45
N SER A 935 23.92 7.13 12.13
CA SER A 935 23.72 5.68 12.16
C SER A 935 22.30 5.32 11.76
N VAL A 936 22.16 4.33 10.90
CA VAL A 936 20.85 3.81 10.46
C VAL A 936 20.80 2.31 10.66
N LYS A 937 19.77 1.86 11.34
CA LYS A 937 19.36 0.47 11.46
C LYS A 937 18.11 0.23 10.63
N VAL A 938 18.17 -0.62 9.64
CA VAL A 938 17.03 -0.98 8.80
C VAL A 938 16.52 -2.34 9.25
N VAL A 939 15.27 -2.42 9.71
CA VAL A 939 14.66 -3.68 10.19
C VAL A 939 13.65 -4.17 9.17
N ILE A 940 13.91 -5.34 8.60
CA ILE A 940 13.12 -5.95 7.53
C ILE A 940 12.71 -7.37 7.95
N PRO A 941 11.56 -7.54 8.60
CA PRO A 941 11.03 -8.87 8.90
C PRO A 941 10.54 -9.57 7.62
N SER A 942 10.37 -10.88 7.68
CA SER A 942 9.95 -11.74 6.55
C SER A 942 8.56 -11.40 5.98
N VAL A 943 7.78 -10.56 6.66
CA VAL A 943 6.41 -10.20 6.27
C VAL A 943 6.39 -9.01 5.31
N ASN A 944 5.60 -9.12 4.23
CA ASN A 944 5.43 -8.07 3.20
C ASN A 944 6.73 -7.68 2.45
N THR A 945 7.59 -8.63 2.20
CA THR A 945 8.83 -8.42 1.43
C THR A 945 8.56 -7.85 0.03
N GLU A 946 7.40 -8.16 -0.57
CA GLU A 946 6.96 -7.63 -1.87
C GLU A 946 6.73 -6.11 -1.91
N LYS A 947 6.71 -5.45 -0.75
CA LYS A 947 6.60 -3.98 -0.65
C LYS A 947 7.94 -3.28 -0.63
N ILE A 948 9.03 -4.04 -0.53
CA ILE A 948 10.38 -3.49 -0.53
C ILE A 948 10.91 -3.51 -1.95
N THR A 949 10.52 -2.49 -2.70
CA THR A 949 11.09 -2.24 -4.03
C THR A 949 12.54 -1.78 -3.92
N LYS A 950 13.27 -1.82 -5.03
CA LYS A 950 14.63 -1.26 -5.11
C LYS A 950 14.68 0.18 -4.62
N GLY A 951 13.72 1.02 -5.01
CA GLY A 951 13.64 2.43 -4.60
C GLY A 951 13.43 2.58 -3.09
N VAL A 952 12.60 1.75 -2.46
CA VAL A 952 12.39 1.74 -1.00
C VAL A 952 13.67 1.34 -0.28
N PHE A 953 14.33 0.27 -0.71
CA PHE A 953 15.57 -0.21 -0.13
C PHE A 953 16.70 0.81 -0.28
N TYR A 954 16.90 1.32 -1.50
CA TYR A 954 17.88 2.35 -1.80
C TYR A 954 17.67 3.62 -0.97
N THR A 955 16.42 4.06 -0.83
CA THR A 955 16.09 5.21 0.02
C THR A 955 16.48 4.96 1.48
N ALA A 956 16.22 3.77 2.02
CA ALA A 956 16.55 3.43 3.40
C ALA A 956 18.06 3.48 3.65
N ILE A 957 18.86 2.80 2.82
CA ILE A 957 20.30 2.71 3.02
C ILE A 957 21.02 4.04 2.80
N THR A 958 20.49 4.89 1.91
CA THR A 958 21.06 6.22 1.63
C THR A 958 20.72 7.28 2.67
N ARG A 959 19.97 6.97 3.73
CA ARG A 959 19.79 7.88 4.90
C ARG A 959 21.04 7.93 5.79
N THR A 960 21.96 7.00 5.62
CA THR A 960 23.14 6.80 6.45
C THR A 960 24.26 7.77 6.08
N LYS A 961 24.98 8.27 7.10
CA LYS A 961 26.24 9.02 6.90
C LYS A 961 27.47 8.20 7.25
N LYS A 962 27.42 7.38 8.33
CA LYS A 962 28.59 6.69 8.88
C LYS A 962 28.37 5.19 9.06
N LYS A 963 27.29 4.77 9.74
CA LYS A 963 27.06 3.37 10.12
C LYS A 963 25.72 2.87 9.62
N LEU A 964 25.72 1.81 8.84
CA LEU A 964 24.54 1.11 8.36
C LEU A 964 24.51 -0.30 8.94
N THR A 965 23.34 -0.73 9.41
CA THR A 965 23.07 -2.13 9.75
C THR A 965 21.68 -2.51 9.28
N ILE A 966 21.57 -3.63 8.55
CA ILE A 966 20.31 -4.14 8.01
C ILE A 966 20.01 -5.45 8.73
N TYR A 967 18.87 -5.51 9.41
CA TYR A 967 18.41 -6.66 10.17
C TYR A 967 17.36 -7.41 9.38
N TRP A 968 17.68 -8.60 8.94
CA TRP A 968 16.83 -9.51 8.16
C TRP A 968 17.34 -10.95 8.24
N SER A 969 16.52 -11.93 7.85
CA SER A 969 17.00 -13.29 7.64
C SER A 969 17.67 -13.42 6.28
N SER A 970 18.49 -14.45 6.12
CA SER A 970 19.14 -14.75 4.84
C SER A 970 18.14 -14.94 3.70
N GLU A 971 17.01 -15.60 3.99
CA GLU A 971 15.94 -15.82 3.02
C GLU A 971 15.22 -14.51 2.64
N THR A 972 14.99 -13.63 3.63
CA THR A 972 14.41 -12.31 3.37
C THR A 972 15.32 -11.46 2.50
N MET A 973 16.62 -11.48 2.78
CA MET A 973 17.63 -10.79 1.98
C MET A 973 17.59 -11.27 0.53
N GLU A 974 17.65 -12.58 0.31
CA GLU A 974 17.67 -13.16 -1.02
C GLU A 974 16.38 -12.85 -1.79
N ALA A 975 15.21 -13.00 -1.15
CA ALA A 975 13.92 -12.71 -1.76
C ALA A 975 13.79 -11.23 -2.21
N ILE A 976 14.33 -10.29 -1.44
CA ILE A 976 14.31 -8.86 -1.78
C ILE A 976 15.29 -8.55 -2.90
N ILE A 977 16.54 -9.02 -2.79
CA ILE A 977 17.58 -8.71 -3.79
C ILE A 977 17.22 -9.33 -5.15
N SER A 978 16.76 -10.59 -5.15
CA SER A 978 16.30 -11.23 -6.40
C SER A 978 15.08 -10.51 -7.02
N GLY A 979 14.22 -9.92 -6.19
CA GLY A 979 13.08 -9.11 -6.63
C GLY A 979 13.48 -7.86 -7.42
N PHE A 980 14.67 -7.29 -7.18
CA PHE A 980 15.14 -6.10 -7.89
C PHE A 980 15.36 -6.34 -9.39
N SER A 981 15.68 -7.57 -9.78
CA SER A 981 15.94 -7.93 -11.18
C SER A 981 14.68 -8.07 -12.04
N SER A 982 13.49 -8.19 -11.43
CA SER A 982 12.23 -8.36 -12.14
C SER A 982 11.59 -7.03 -12.59
N GLU A 983 12.15 -5.90 -12.19
CA GLU A 983 11.65 -4.57 -12.54
C GLU A 983 12.32 -4.06 -13.81
N HIS A 984 11.60 -3.95 -14.91
CA HIS A 984 11.63 -3.00 -16.04
C HIS A 984 11.46 -3.59 -17.43
N ASN A 985 10.24 -3.42 -17.94
CA ASN A 985 9.98 -3.26 -19.39
C ASN A 985 10.04 -1.75 -19.82
N GLY A 986 10.67 -0.89 -19.04
CA GLY A 986 10.70 0.56 -19.25
C GLY A 986 11.23 1.00 -20.62
N PHE A 987 12.08 0.19 -21.27
CA PHE A 987 12.58 0.46 -22.61
C PHE A 987 11.48 0.52 -23.68
N LYS A 988 10.50 -0.38 -23.65
CA LYS A 988 9.40 -0.38 -24.63
C LYS A 988 8.47 0.82 -24.41
N SER A 989 8.19 1.15 -23.16
CA SER A 989 7.38 2.33 -22.82
C SER A 989 8.03 3.62 -23.33
N LEU A 990 9.34 3.74 -23.17
CA LEU A 990 10.09 4.92 -23.63
C LEU A 990 10.08 5.08 -25.16
N GLU A 991 10.21 3.97 -25.90
CA GLU A 991 10.17 3.97 -27.36
C GLU A 991 8.81 4.44 -27.90
N ILE A 992 7.72 3.94 -27.32
CA ILE A 992 6.35 4.37 -27.70
C ILE A 992 6.17 5.86 -27.41
N ILE A 993 6.59 6.33 -26.25
CA ILE A 993 6.49 7.74 -25.86
C ILE A 993 7.27 8.62 -26.85
N LYS A 994 8.51 8.24 -27.22
CA LYS A 994 9.31 8.96 -28.20
C LYS A 994 8.60 9.06 -29.56
N ASN A 995 8.05 7.96 -30.05
CA ASN A 995 7.35 7.92 -31.33
C ASN A 995 6.11 8.83 -31.33
N LYS A 996 5.33 8.82 -30.23
CA LYS A 996 4.13 9.68 -30.09
C LYS A 996 4.48 11.17 -29.99
N LEU A 997 5.55 11.52 -29.31
CA LEU A 997 6.02 12.91 -29.23
C LEU A 997 6.45 13.44 -30.61
N VAL A 998 7.11 12.62 -31.44
CA VAL A 998 7.48 13.00 -32.83
C VAL A 998 6.23 13.20 -33.68
N GLN A 999 5.21 12.36 -33.55
CA GLN A 999 3.96 12.51 -34.30
C GLN A 999 3.20 13.80 -33.93
N THR A 1000 3.17 14.15 -32.63
CA THR A 1000 2.52 15.41 -32.18
C THR A 1000 3.24 16.66 -32.66
N THR A 1001 4.57 16.63 -32.76
CA THR A 1001 5.34 17.78 -33.33
C THR A 1001 5.25 17.91 -34.83
N SER A 1002 4.92 16.85 -35.57
CA SER A 1002 4.73 16.92 -37.04
C SER A 1002 3.31 17.29 -37.45
N SER A 1003 2.34 17.30 -36.54
CA SER A 1003 0.93 17.65 -36.77
C SER A 1003 0.53 19.04 -36.25
N SER A 1004 1.42 19.74 -35.56
CA SER A 1004 1.32 21.14 -35.12
C SER A 1004 2.17 22.04 -36.02
#